data_f6543494334e5be43d0b62e88b1cc29e
#
_entry.id   f6543494334e5be43d0b62e88b1cc29e
#
_cell.length_a   1.000
_cell.length_b   1.000
_cell.length_c   1.000
_cell.angle_alpha   90.00
_cell.angle_beta   90.00
_cell.angle_gamma   90.00
#
_symmetry.space_group_name_H-M   'P 1'
#
loop_
_entity.id
_entity.type
_entity.pdbx_description
1 polymer ?
#
loop_
_entity_poly.entity_id
_entity_poly.type
_entity_poly.pdbx_seq_one_letter_code
_entity_poly.pdbx_strand_id
1 'polypeptide(L)'
;MKSSVKKVLVAVGVIAVVAVIAVLSSLREVEDFHEKYEGHDLITDVEGMEREGTYTGYLNAHTDATCVAQSVEVDLFDYTAEGDVEVYSNYEGADKALYTGTGSLVTWKVNVPETGFYNLYMEYLIPESRGVAAERAVYVNGQIPFEDALNISFTRIWTDGGEKRVDNQGNEIRPVQVEAFDWQQSRFRDDMGYVTEPYMFYLEKGENEISLAGENEPIVLKKLVVAGIETIDNYQAYLAKQPQVNASEAAKSYCQVIQGEDSIYRSESSLYAKYDRSSPTTQPNSVTNTVLNYVGGDAWRSSGQWIEWGFEVPEDGYYNIMIKGRQNYSRGMVSNRTVYIDGEIPFSEMQEIGFEYSNDWNCLQLADADGNPYQFYLTAGEHTVRLEASLGGVGSILEALEDSTFRLNQIYRKILVYTGASPDQYRDYYIEKNYPEVMEAMDLEAKRLYKIVDDMVAYSGQKADQIATAQTVAQQLERFCKKPQKITLEFTTFKDNITALGTAALNLSETKLDVDYLVVSGTDVKPEKDKANFFAKIWHEIKSFAASFFVDYNAVGDVYDEDGSDNVVKVWVLTGRDQGTILKSMVDDTFTPDSGVKVNVEVVDPGAVMNAVMAGRGPNVVLSVGADQPVNYALRNAAEDLTQFDDWQEVFSHYTESSYEQYRLDEHIYAVPETQTFNVMFYRKDVLEELELEIPNTWQDLIEMLPTIQGNNLSVGIPTAAGSSSTTTASTAVASNTPDLSLYFTLLFQYGGDMYNEQGTKTTVDDEAGVKAFKDYVRYFNDYGIPTVYDFVSRFRSGEMPIGISAYSTYNTLMVSAPEIRGLWDFTLIPGTEYTNPDGSTYIDRSDFITGSATMMIATEDEELRQDSWEFMKWWAQPDTQVNFGREIEALLGSSARYATANKDAFVQLSWSADDIEVLDAQWEQTVGIREVPGGYFTGRHITNAIRKVINEKTDSRETIIDYAVTINDEIKKKRIEFGLPVDGE
;
A
#
# COMPACT_ATOMS: atom_id res chain seq x y z
N MET A 1 -41.80 -34.17 23.96
CA MET A 1 -42.52 -33.05 23.37
C MET A 1 -42.56 -31.76 24.20
N LYS A 2 -42.85 -31.73 25.52
CA LYS A 2 -42.90 -30.50 26.32
C LYS A 2 -41.53 -29.76 26.46
N SER A 3 -40.38 -30.45 26.38
CA SER A 3 -39.06 -29.87 26.48
C SER A 3 -38.63 -29.17 25.17
N SER A 4 -38.96 -29.76 24.02
CA SER A 4 -38.63 -29.22 22.69
C SER A 4 -39.47 -27.96 22.40
N VAL A 5 -40.72 -27.91 22.78
CA VAL A 5 -41.60 -26.72 22.64
C VAL A 5 -41.09 -25.57 23.49
N LYS A 6 -40.60 -25.83 24.72
CA LYS A 6 -39.97 -24.79 25.55
C LYS A 6 -38.69 -24.22 24.92
N LYS A 7 -37.84 -25.05 24.32
CA LYS A 7 -36.62 -24.60 23.63
C LYS A 7 -36.96 -23.77 22.40
N VAL A 8 -37.97 -24.16 21.63
CA VAL A 8 -38.44 -23.37 20.48
C VAL A 8 -39.05 -22.02 20.91
N LEU A 9 -39.86 -22.00 21.98
CA LEU A 9 -40.39 -20.74 22.50
C LEU A 9 -39.32 -19.81 23.06
N VAL A 10 -38.27 -20.34 23.68
CA VAL A 10 -37.09 -19.53 24.12
C VAL A 10 -36.31 -18.99 22.92
N ALA A 11 -36.09 -19.82 21.90
CA ALA A 11 -35.40 -19.39 20.69
C ALA A 11 -36.18 -18.28 19.96
N VAL A 12 -37.51 -18.43 19.81
CA VAL A 12 -38.39 -17.38 19.24
C VAL A 12 -38.39 -16.12 20.10
N GLY A 13 -38.38 -16.24 21.43
CA GLY A 13 -38.26 -15.11 22.33
C GLY A 13 -36.93 -14.36 22.21
N VAL A 14 -35.82 -15.09 22.06
CA VAL A 14 -34.49 -14.49 21.82
C VAL A 14 -34.43 -13.79 20.47
N ILE A 15 -34.96 -14.40 19.42
CA ILE A 15 -35.03 -13.79 18.08
C ILE A 15 -35.88 -12.51 18.11
N ALA A 16 -37.03 -12.53 18.82
CA ALA A 16 -37.86 -11.34 18.97
C ALA A 16 -37.15 -10.21 19.73
N VAL A 17 -36.41 -10.54 20.80
CA VAL A 17 -35.61 -9.55 21.54
C VAL A 17 -34.46 -8.99 20.67
N VAL A 18 -33.76 -9.84 19.92
CA VAL A 18 -32.69 -9.39 19.00
C VAL A 18 -33.29 -8.51 17.90
N ALA A 19 -34.44 -8.87 17.33
CA ALA A 19 -35.11 -8.05 16.33
C ALA A 19 -35.56 -6.69 16.92
N VAL A 20 -36.07 -6.65 18.16
CA VAL A 20 -36.41 -5.39 18.83
C VAL A 20 -35.19 -4.55 19.12
N ILE A 21 -34.06 -5.14 19.54
CA ILE A 21 -32.80 -4.43 19.75
C ILE A 21 -32.26 -3.89 18.40
N ALA A 22 -32.34 -4.68 17.34
CA ALA A 22 -31.94 -4.27 16.00
C ALA A 22 -32.79 -3.10 15.47
N VAL A 23 -34.12 -3.16 15.70
CA VAL A 23 -35.02 -2.05 15.35
C VAL A 23 -34.76 -0.82 16.21
N LEU A 24 -34.51 -0.96 17.50
CA LEU A 24 -34.21 0.16 18.38
C LEU A 24 -32.83 0.77 18.09
N SER A 25 -31.85 -0.02 17.63
CA SER A 25 -30.55 0.50 17.17
C SER A 25 -30.62 1.19 15.81
N SER A 26 -31.51 0.72 14.92
CA SER A 26 -31.75 1.39 13.63
C SER A 26 -32.59 2.68 13.74
N LEU A 27 -33.25 2.89 14.88
CA LEU A 27 -34.01 4.12 15.19
C LEU A 27 -33.18 5.18 15.95
N ARG A 28 -31.92 4.92 16.23
CA ARG A 28 -31.02 5.98 16.71
C ARG A 28 -30.75 6.91 15.54
N GLU A 29 -31.42 8.03 15.52
CA GLU A 29 -31.06 9.17 14.67
C GLU A 29 -29.61 9.54 14.99
N VAL A 30 -28.76 9.57 13.97
CA VAL A 30 -27.41 10.14 14.08
C VAL A 30 -27.63 11.64 14.22
N GLU A 31 -27.01 12.26 15.21
CA GLU A 31 -27.10 13.72 15.42
C GLU A 31 -26.47 14.41 14.19
N ASP A 32 -27.27 15.18 13.48
CA ASP A 32 -26.85 15.95 12.32
C ASP A 32 -26.43 17.35 12.77
N PHE A 33 -25.21 17.75 12.45
CA PHE A 33 -24.60 19.01 12.85
C PHE A 33 -24.64 20.06 11.74
N HIS A 34 -25.13 19.79 10.54
CA HIS A 34 -25.14 20.75 9.43
C HIS A 34 -25.83 22.07 9.79
N GLU A 35 -26.99 22.03 10.48
CA GLU A 35 -27.66 23.26 10.93
C GLU A 35 -26.81 24.09 11.91
N LYS A 36 -25.99 23.42 12.73
CA LYS A 36 -25.14 24.12 13.71
C LYS A 36 -23.98 24.86 13.04
N TYR A 37 -23.48 24.33 11.94
CA TYR A 37 -22.35 24.86 11.22
C TYR A 37 -22.73 25.55 9.90
N GLU A 38 -24.02 25.87 9.69
CA GLU A 38 -24.48 26.60 8.52
C GLU A 38 -23.70 27.93 8.35
N GLY A 39 -23.01 28.13 7.22
CA GLY A 39 -22.17 29.30 6.97
C GLY A 39 -20.78 29.26 7.64
N HIS A 40 -20.35 28.14 8.14
CA HIS A 40 -18.98 27.93 8.64
C HIS A 40 -18.00 27.87 7.47
N ASP A 41 -17.01 28.78 7.46
CA ASP A 41 -15.95 28.77 6.47
C ASP A 41 -14.90 27.71 6.88
N LEU A 42 -14.61 26.78 5.97
CA LEU A 42 -13.55 25.79 6.13
C LEU A 42 -12.19 26.48 5.94
N ILE A 43 -11.75 27.20 6.96
CA ILE A 43 -10.45 27.86 6.96
C ILE A 43 -9.54 27.11 7.94
N THR A 44 -8.75 26.21 7.42
CA THR A 44 -7.82 25.41 8.22
C THR A 44 -6.55 26.17 8.60
N ASP A 45 -6.25 27.29 7.95
CA ASP A 45 -5.06 28.07 8.22
C ASP A 45 -5.16 28.92 9.50
N VAL A 46 -4.18 28.71 10.37
CA VAL A 46 -3.90 29.60 11.50
C VAL A 46 -2.73 30.49 11.10
N GLU A 47 -2.92 31.80 11.08
CA GLU A 47 -1.88 32.78 10.70
C GLU A 47 -0.53 32.47 11.38
N GLY A 48 0.55 32.45 10.60
CA GLY A 48 1.91 32.28 11.10
C GLY A 48 2.37 30.83 11.31
N MET A 49 1.64 29.85 10.78
CA MET A 49 1.98 28.43 10.88
C MET A 49 2.30 27.78 9.51
N GLU A 50 2.69 28.55 8.53
CA GLU A 50 3.05 28.05 7.21
C GLU A 50 4.37 27.30 7.27
N ARG A 51 4.42 26.15 6.59
CA ARG A 51 5.64 25.37 6.41
C ARG A 51 6.33 25.84 5.13
N GLU A 52 7.63 26.15 5.21
CA GLU A 52 8.43 26.47 4.03
C GLU A 52 8.49 25.24 3.11
N GLY A 53 8.45 25.46 1.79
CA GLY A 53 8.50 24.41 0.78
C GLY A 53 7.15 23.81 0.38
N THR A 54 6.07 24.04 1.12
CA THR A 54 4.73 23.55 0.75
C THR A 54 4.10 24.36 -0.38
N TYR A 55 3.12 23.77 -1.08
CA TYR A 55 2.37 24.49 -2.12
C TYR A 55 1.63 25.71 -1.57
N THR A 56 1.01 25.59 -0.40
CA THR A 56 0.34 26.72 0.28
C THR A 56 1.34 27.84 0.61
N GLY A 57 2.53 27.51 1.12
CA GLY A 57 3.61 28.48 1.34
C GLY A 57 4.07 29.17 0.05
N TYR A 58 4.14 28.40 -1.06
CA TYR A 58 4.47 28.93 -2.38
C TYR A 58 3.42 29.94 -2.88
N LEU A 59 2.13 29.64 -2.74
CA LEU A 59 1.05 30.56 -3.10
C LEU A 59 1.09 31.83 -2.27
N ASN A 60 1.34 31.71 -0.98
CA ASN A 60 1.44 32.84 -0.05
C ASN A 60 2.65 33.75 -0.31
N ALA A 61 3.74 33.19 -0.85
CA ALA A 61 4.87 34.01 -1.31
C ALA A 61 4.55 34.86 -2.56
N HIS A 62 3.46 34.56 -3.27
CA HIS A 62 3.06 35.24 -4.50
C HIS A 62 1.64 35.81 -4.44
N THR A 63 1.18 36.27 -3.27
CA THR A 63 -0.19 36.79 -3.05
C THR A 63 -0.60 37.94 -3.97
N ASP A 64 0.36 38.71 -4.48
CA ASP A 64 0.11 39.83 -5.41
C ASP A 64 -0.02 39.34 -6.86
N ALA A 65 0.24 38.04 -7.16
CA ALA A 65 0.15 37.51 -8.51
C ALA A 65 -1.31 37.24 -8.91
N THR A 66 -1.62 37.47 -10.18
CA THR A 66 -2.95 37.23 -10.75
C THR A 66 -2.95 35.95 -11.56
N CYS A 67 -4.10 35.27 -11.65
CA CYS A 67 -4.29 34.18 -12.59
C CYS A 67 -4.37 34.73 -14.03
N VAL A 68 -3.56 34.18 -14.93
CA VAL A 68 -3.52 34.60 -16.32
C VAL A 68 -4.42 33.68 -17.14
N ALA A 69 -5.30 34.22 -17.97
CA ALA A 69 -6.24 33.42 -18.78
C ALA A 69 -5.66 32.99 -20.15
N GLN A 70 -4.55 33.62 -20.59
CA GLN A 70 -3.97 33.32 -21.90
C GLN A 70 -3.02 32.14 -21.84
N SER A 71 -3.29 31.10 -22.63
CA SER A 71 -2.42 29.92 -22.80
C SER A 71 -1.30 30.17 -23.80
N VAL A 72 -0.17 29.49 -23.60
CA VAL A 72 1.00 29.47 -24.50
C VAL A 72 1.35 28.02 -24.77
N GLU A 73 1.28 27.59 -26.03
CA GLU A 73 1.74 26.27 -26.44
C GLU A 73 3.26 26.25 -26.50
N VAL A 74 3.86 25.22 -25.91
CA VAL A 74 5.31 25.02 -25.90
C VAL A 74 5.73 24.39 -27.23
N ASP A 75 6.78 24.93 -27.88
CA ASP A 75 7.40 24.21 -28.98
C ASP A 75 8.10 22.96 -28.46
N LEU A 76 7.40 21.83 -28.50
CA LEU A 76 7.82 20.57 -27.88
C LEU A 76 9.17 20.07 -28.44
N PHE A 77 9.57 20.51 -29.63
CA PHE A 77 10.77 20.05 -30.30
C PHE A 77 11.94 21.05 -30.25
N ASP A 78 11.75 22.23 -29.64
CA ASP A 78 12.81 23.19 -29.30
C ASP A 78 13.19 23.06 -27.82
N TYR A 79 14.01 22.06 -27.50
CA TYR A 79 14.38 21.69 -26.15
C TYR A 79 15.88 21.47 -25.96
N THR A 80 16.33 21.49 -24.73
CA THR A 80 17.59 20.92 -24.28
C THR A 80 17.33 19.72 -23.39
N ALA A 81 18.11 18.66 -23.53
CA ALA A 81 17.86 17.45 -22.75
C ALA A 81 19.13 16.77 -22.28
N GLU A 82 18.98 16.05 -21.15
CA GLU A 82 19.93 15.07 -20.63
C GLU A 82 19.22 13.73 -20.49
N GLY A 83 19.94 12.62 -20.62
CA GLY A 83 19.37 11.28 -20.48
C GLY A 83 18.69 10.76 -21.76
N ASP A 84 17.76 9.81 -21.59
CA ASP A 84 17.11 9.09 -22.68
C ASP A 84 15.91 9.87 -23.23
N VAL A 85 16.15 10.58 -24.33
CA VAL A 85 15.13 11.42 -24.99
C VAL A 85 15.19 11.21 -26.50
N GLU A 86 14.05 10.83 -27.10
CA GLU A 86 13.95 10.56 -28.54
C GLU A 86 12.74 11.25 -29.18
N VAL A 87 12.85 11.59 -30.44
CA VAL A 87 11.74 12.11 -31.25
C VAL A 87 11.18 11.00 -32.13
N TYR A 88 9.94 10.59 -31.86
CA TYR A 88 9.22 9.63 -32.68
C TYR A 88 8.46 10.31 -33.79
N SER A 89 8.42 9.68 -34.99
CA SER A 89 7.65 10.13 -36.13
C SER A 89 6.56 9.12 -36.44
N ASN A 90 5.32 9.59 -36.68
CA ASN A 90 4.14 8.76 -36.93
C ASN A 90 3.88 7.74 -35.82
N TYR A 91 3.92 8.19 -34.58
CA TYR A 91 3.72 7.35 -33.39
C TYR A 91 2.27 7.45 -32.93
N GLU A 92 1.55 6.32 -32.90
CA GLU A 92 0.16 6.20 -32.43
C GLU A 92 -0.76 7.34 -32.93
N GLY A 93 -0.71 7.63 -34.26
CA GLY A 93 -1.51 8.65 -34.90
C GLY A 93 -1.02 10.10 -34.73
N ALA A 94 0.04 10.34 -33.98
CA ALA A 94 0.71 11.64 -33.93
C ALA A 94 1.79 11.76 -35.02
N ASP A 95 1.83 12.86 -35.76
CA ASP A 95 2.88 13.10 -36.76
C ASP A 95 4.28 13.09 -36.15
N LYS A 96 4.42 13.66 -34.94
CA LYS A 96 5.62 13.67 -34.13
C LYS A 96 5.25 13.61 -32.66
N ALA A 97 6.06 12.92 -31.86
CA ALA A 97 5.95 12.87 -30.42
C ALA A 97 7.34 12.82 -29.78
N LEU A 98 7.46 13.29 -28.56
CA LEU A 98 8.71 13.33 -27.80
C LEU A 98 8.69 12.25 -26.72
N TYR A 99 9.54 11.24 -26.84
CA TYR A 99 9.79 10.24 -25.81
C TYR A 99 10.75 10.78 -24.76
N THR A 100 10.42 10.57 -23.48
CA THR A 100 11.25 10.91 -22.33
C THR A 100 11.31 9.73 -21.38
N GLY A 101 12.49 9.13 -21.23
CA GLY A 101 12.75 7.98 -20.36
C GLY A 101 12.90 8.36 -18.89
N THR A 102 13.03 7.35 -18.03
CA THR A 102 13.40 7.50 -16.62
C THR A 102 14.80 8.09 -16.51
N GLY A 103 15.04 8.98 -15.55
CA GLY A 103 16.31 9.69 -15.38
C GLY A 103 16.60 10.75 -16.45
N SER A 104 15.66 11.03 -17.35
CA SER A 104 15.82 12.12 -18.32
C SER A 104 15.45 13.46 -17.72
N LEU A 105 16.11 14.53 -18.16
CA LEU A 105 15.74 15.91 -17.87
C LEU A 105 15.54 16.66 -19.18
N VAL A 106 14.35 17.19 -19.42
CA VAL A 106 14.04 17.94 -20.63
C VAL A 106 13.62 19.36 -20.24
N THR A 107 14.25 20.37 -20.85
CA THR A 107 14.02 21.79 -20.57
C THR A 107 13.58 22.53 -21.82
N TRP A 108 12.47 23.24 -21.72
CA TRP A 108 11.93 24.12 -22.76
C TRP A 108 11.98 25.58 -22.34
N LYS A 109 12.22 26.47 -23.32
CA LYS A 109 12.10 27.92 -23.17
C LYS A 109 10.73 28.38 -23.63
N VAL A 110 9.99 29.02 -22.73
CA VAL A 110 8.62 29.46 -22.96
C VAL A 110 8.52 30.96 -22.72
N ASN A 111 7.94 31.70 -23.69
CA ASN A 111 7.77 33.15 -23.55
C ASN A 111 6.32 33.47 -23.19
N VAL A 112 6.08 33.82 -21.93
CA VAL A 112 4.73 34.14 -21.44
C VAL A 112 4.44 35.66 -21.57
N PRO A 113 3.17 36.02 -21.97
CA PRO A 113 2.80 37.41 -22.25
C PRO A 113 2.65 38.29 -21.00
N GLU A 114 2.34 37.71 -19.86
CA GLU A 114 2.05 38.42 -18.61
C GLU A 114 2.69 37.69 -17.42
N THR A 115 3.02 38.44 -16.38
CA THR A 115 3.48 37.85 -15.10
C THR A 115 2.28 37.40 -14.31
N GLY A 116 2.30 36.18 -13.78
CA GLY A 116 1.23 35.61 -12.96
C GLY A 116 1.25 34.10 -12.87
N PHE A 117 0.16 33.55 -12.39
CA PHE A 117 -0.03 32.10 -12.28
C PHE A 117 -0.57 31.48 -13.57
N TYR A 118 -0.04 30.33 -13.89
CA TYR A 118 -0.46 29.46 -15.01
C TYR A 118 -0.59 28.03 -14.51
N ASN A 119 -1.39 27.20 -15.20
CA ASN A 119 -1.32 25.76 -15.05
C ASN A 119 -0.36 25.15 -16.07
N LEU A 120 0.11 23.93 -15.84
CA LEU A 120 0.72 23.09 -16.86
C LEU A 120 -0.28 22.03 -17.33
N TYR A 121 -0.27 21.73 -18.62
CA TYR A 121 -1.13 20.75 -19.25
C TYR A 121 -0.35 19.98 -20.28
N MET A 122 -0.53 18.66 -20.34
CA MET A 122 0.08 17.86 -21.39
C MET A 122 -0.88 16.84 -21.99
N GLU A 123 -0.63 16.51 -23.27
CA GLU A 123 -1.19 15.36 -23.96
C GLU A 123 -0.09 14.32 -24.07
N TYR A 124 -0.32 13.14 -23.47
CA TYR A 124 0.70 12.12 -23.28
C TYR A 124 0.17 10.71 -23.51
N LEU A 125 1.10 9.79 -23.73
CA LEU A 125 0.90 8.35 -23.73
C LEU A 125 2.03 7.70 -22.95
N ILE A 126 1.71 6.75 -22.10
CA ILE A 126 2.72 5.93 -21.43
C ILE A 126 2.93 4.67 -22.27
N PRO A 127 4.13 4.43 -22.81
CA PRO A 127 4.40 3.24 -23.62
C PRO A 127 4.45 1.97 -22.73
N GLU A 128 4.47 0.81 -23.39
CA GLU A 128 4.68 -0.47 -22.70
C GLU A 128 5.95 -0.44 -21.85
N SER A 129 5.80 -0.66 -20.57
CA SER A 129 6.88 -0.63 -19.58
C SER A 129 6.46 -1.40 -18.33
N ARG A 130 6.92 -1.04 -17.12
CA ARG A 130 6.63 -1.80 -15.90
C ARG A 130 5.14 -1.82 -15.48
N GLY A 131 4.30 -0.93 -16.04
CA GLY A 131 2.85 -0.91 -15.77
C GLY A 131 2.44 -0.16 -14.51
N VAL A 132 3.30 0.67 -13.95
CA VAL A 132 2.99 1.63 -12.87
C VAL A 132 2.71 3.02 -13.45
N ALA A 133 2.19 3.94 -12.64
CA ALA A 133 2.01 5.34 -13.04
C ALA A 133 3.35 5.99 -13.36
N ALA A 134 3.36 6.93 -14.29
CA ALA A 134 4.57 7.68 -14.59
C ALA A 134 4.65 8.94 -13.73
N GLU A 135 5.84 9.24 -13.23
CA GLU A 135 6.08 10.41 -12.37
C GLU A 135 7.07 11.37 -13.00
N ARG A 136 6.84 12.65 -12.79
CA ARG A 136 7.66 13.74 -13.30
C ARG A 136 7.90 14.78 -12.23
N ALA A 137 9.17 15.18 -12.05
CA ALA A 137 9.50 16.38 -11.30
C ALA A 137 9.46 17.62 -12.21
N VAL A 138 8.94 18.73 -11.68
CA VAL A 138 8.80 19.99 -12.40
C VAL A 138 9.73 21.03 -11.83
N TYR A 139 10.55 21.62 -12.68
CA TYR A 139 11.39 22.77 -12.34
C TYR A 139 10.95 24.00 -13.13
N VAL A 140 10.90 25.13 -12.46
CA VAL A 140 10.65 26.45 -13.04
C VAL A 140 11.88 27.30 -12.87
N ASN A 141 12.46 27.75 -13.99
CA ASN A 141 13.70 28.54 -13.99
C ASN A 141 14.86 27.88 -13.20
N GLY A 142 14.94 26.53 -13.30
CA GLY A 142 15.97 25.73 -12.64
C GLY A 142 15.77 25.50 -11.14
N GLN A 143 14.63 25.87 -10.59
CA GLN A 143 14.29 25.69 -9.18
C GLN A 143 13.02 24.86 -9.03
N ILE A 144 12.94 24.10 -7.94
CA ILE A 144 11.72 23.40 -7.52
C ILE A 144 10.78 24.45 -6.92
N PRO A 145 9.57 24.65 -7.46
CA PRO A 145 8.67 25.67 -6.96
C PRO A 145 8.10 25.35 -5.56
N PHE A 146 7.81 24.09 -5.28
CA PHE A 146 7.32 23.54 -4.00
C PHE A 146 7.59 22.04 -3.95
N GLU A 147 7.59 21.43 -2.77
CA GLU A 147 8.00 20.03 -2.55
C GLU A 147 7.20 19.03 -3.40
N ASP A 148 5.88 19.21 -3.52
CA ASP A 148 5.01 18.30 -4.27
C ASP A 148 5.25 18.35 -5.80
N ALA A 149 5.91 19.38 -6.31
CA ALA A 149 6.30 19.44 -7.72
C ALA A 149 7.36 18.41 -8.12
N LEU A 150 7.98 17.73 -7.16
CA LEU A 150 8.91 16.63 -7.39
C LEU A 150 8.23 15.34 -7.80
N ASN A 151 6.94 15.15 -7.45
CA ASN A 151 6.24 13.88 -7.64
C ASN A 151 4.87 14.11 -8.26
N ILE A 152 4.82 14.51 -9.53
CA ILE A 152 3.56 14.64 -10.25
C ILE A 152 3.28 13.36 -11.02
N SER A 153 2.17 12.69 -10.69
CA SER A 153 1.81 11.39 -11.20
C SER A 153 0.89 11.49 -12.43
N PHE A 154 1.09 10.57 -13.37
CA PHE A 154 0.32 10.43 -14.60
C PHE A 154 -0.14 8.99 -14.75
N THR A 155 -1.46 8.77 -14.77
CA THR A 155 -2.07 7.45 -14.77
C THR A 155 -2.00 6.76 -16.13
N ARG A 156 -2.09 5.43 -16.12
CA ARG A 156 -2.29 4.59 -17.30
C ARG A 156 -3.78 4.40 -17.58
N ILE A 157 -4.11 3.80 -18.70
CA ILE A 157 -5.48 3.38 -19.03
C ILE A 157 -5.53 1.85 -19.03
N TRP A 158 -6.51 1.31 -18.34
CA TRP A 158 -6.77 -0.14 -18.30
C TRP A 158 -8.16 -0.44 -18.82
N THR A 159 -8.31 -1.61 -19.44
CA THR A 159 -9.57 -2.11 -19.98
C THR A 159 -9.66 -3.62 -19.83
N ASP A 160 -10.83 -4.18 -20.08
CA ASP A 160 -11.02 -5.62 -20.09
C ASP A 160 -10.37 -6.25 -21.33
N GLY A 161 -9.53 -7.27 -21.14
CA GLY A 161 -8.82 -8.00 -22.21
C GLY A 161 -9.69 -8.96 -23.00
N GLY A 162 -10.99 -9.00 -22.76
CA GLY A 162 -11.93 -9.86 -23.47
C GLY A 162 -13.34 -9.85 -22.89
N GLU A 163 -14.19 -10.71 -23.39
CA GLU A 163 -15.56 -10.85 -22.87
C GLU A 163 -15.59 -11.65 -21.57
N LYS A 164 -16.60 -11.37 -20.72
CA LYS A 164 -16.87 -12.17 -19.50
C LYS A 164 -17.09 -13.63 -19.87
N ARG A 165 -16.38 -14.52 -19.23
CA ARG A 165 -16.55 -15.97 -19.36
C ARG A 165 -17.50 -16.48 -18.29
N VAL A 166 -18.10 -17.64 -18.51
CA VAL A 166 -19.01 -18.28 -17.55
C VAL A 166 -18.55 -19.72 -17.36
N ASP A 167 -18.37 -20.12 -16.10
CA ASP A 167 -18.00 -21.49 -15.77
C ASP A 167 -19.16 -22.49 -15.97
N ASN A 168 -18.90 -23.79 -15.76
CA ASN A 168 -19.89 -24.85 -15.88
C ASN A 168 -20.99 -24.82 -14.81
N GLN A 169 -20.86 -24.02 -13.76
CA GLN A 169 -21.84 -23.83 -12.71
C GLN A 169 -22.66 -22.55 -12.91
N GLY A 170 -22.33 -21.74 -13.91
CA GLY A 170 -22.98 -20.47 -14.22
C GLY A 170 -22.44 -19.29 -13.41
N ASN A 171 -21.23 -19.38 -12.89
CA ASN A 171 -20.52 -18.25 -12.30
C ASN A 171 -19.82 -17.45 -13.39
N GLU A 172 -19.90 -16.14 -13.33
CA GLU A 172 -19.15 -15.24 -14.19
C GLU A 172 -17.70 -15.15 -13.73
N ILE A 173 -16.79 -15.26 -14.69
CA ILE A 173 -15.36 -15.10 -14.53
C ILE A 173 -15.00 -13.73 -15.10
N ARG A 174 -14.30 -12.90 -14.30
CA ARG A 174 -13.88 -11.58 -14.72
C ARG A 174 -12.86 -11.68 -15.87
N PRO A 175 -12.88 -10.75 -16.83
CA PRO A 175 -11.82 -10.60 -17.81
C PRO A 175 -10.49 -10.18 -17.17
N VAL A 176 -9.40 -10.65 -17.76
CA VAL A 176 -8.05 -10.14 -17.41
C VAL A 176 -7.97 -8.67 -17.79
N GLN A 177 -7.34 -7.86 -16.93
CA GLN A 177 -7.13 -6.46 -17.22
C GLN A 177 -5.92 -6.28 -18.13
N VAL A 178 -6.06 -5.51 -19.19
CA VAL A 178 -5.00 -5.18 -20.14
C VAL A 178 -4.84 -3.66 -20.25
N GLU A 179 -3.63 -3.23 -20.50
CA GLU A 179 -3.34 -1.82 -20.71
C GLU A 179 -3.84 -1.36 -22.09
N ALA A 180 -4.48 -0.20 -22.14
CA ALA A 180 -4.89 0.47 -23.37
C ALA A 180 -3.90 1.61 -23.66
N PHE A 181 -3.16 1.47 -24.75
CA PHE A 181 -2.19 2.48 -25.19
C PHE A 181 -2.89 3.58 -25.99
N ASP A 182 -3.48 4.54 -25.30
CA ASP A 182 -4.18 5.67 -25.91
C ASP A 182 -3.70 7.01 -25.35
N TRP A 183 -3.88 8.08 -26.16
CA TRP A 183 -3.51 9.44 -25.77
C TRP A 183 -4.39 9.95 -24.65
N GLN A 184 -3.78 10.42 -23.58
CA GLN A 184 -4.43 11.03 -22.44
C GLN A 184 -4.11 12.50 -22.33
N GLN A 185 -4.98 13.22 -21.66
CA GLN A 185 -4.81 14.65 -21.36
C GLN A 185 -4.83 14.83 -19.84
N SER A 186 -3.84 15.52 -19.31
CA SER A 186 -3.81 15.84 -17.88
C SER A 186 -3.25 17.23 -17.63
N ARG A 187 -3.84 17.90 -16.63
CA ARG A 187 -3.22 19.04 -15.95
C ARG A 187 -2.35 18.51 -14.82
N PHE A 188 -1.32 19.27 -14.47
CA PHE A 188 -0.43 18.91 -13.36
C PHE A 188 -1.18 19.15 -12.05
N ARG A 189 -1.37 18.10 -11.27
CA ARG A 189 -2.22 18.09 -10.08
C ARG A 189 -1.51 17.47 -8.90
N ASP A 190 -2.07 17.70 -7.73
CA ASP A 190 -1.67 17.06 -6.49
C ASP A 190 -2.02 15.55 -6.51
N ASP A 191 -1.02 14.72 -6.35
CA ASP A 191 -1.15 13.26 -6.28
C ASP A 191 -1.86 12.80 -5.00
N MET A 192 -1.67 13.53 -3.89
CA MET A 192 -2.33 13.25 -2.62
C MET A 192 -3.79 13.72 -2.57
N GLY A 193 -4.17 14.66 -3.46
CA GLY A 193 -5.51 15.22 -3.55
C GLY A 193 -5.86 16.22 -2.44
N TYR A 194 -4.89 16.76 -1.72
CA TYR A 194 -5.12 17.83 -0.75
C TYR A 194 -5.60 19.09 -1.44
N VAL A 195 -5.06 19.34 -2.64
CA VAL A 195 -5.46 20.42 -3.55
C VAL A 195 -6.29 19.84 -4.68
N THR A 196 -7.56 20.22 -4.76
CA THR A 196 -8.49 19.75 -5.80
C THR A 196 -8.22 20.38 -7.17
N GLU A 197 -7.76 21.63 -7.16
CA GLU A 197 -7.47 22.36 -8.40
C GLU A 197 -6.09 22.00 -8.94
N PRO A 198 -5.86 22.10 -10.25
CA PRO A 198 -4.54 21.93 -10.82
C PRO A 198 -3.51 22.88 -10.22
N TYR A 199 -2.28 22.42 -10.03
CA TYR A 199 -1.20 23.26 -9.52
C TYR A 199 -0.98 24.52 -10.35
N MET A 200 -0.78 25.63 -9.69
CA MET A 200 -0.48 26.93 -10.27
C MET A 200 1.03 27.20 -10.16
N PHE A 201 1.64 27.54 -11.29
CA PHE A 201 3.06 27.87 -11.39
C PHE A 201 3.20 29.35 -11.69
N TYR A 202 3.98 30.07 -10.88
CA TYR A 202 4.25 31.49 -11.08
C TYR A 202 5.33 31.67 -12.14
N LEU A 203 5.01 32.43 -13.20
CA LEU A 203 5.92 32.74 -14.29
C LEU A 203 6.01 34.25 -14.46
N GLU A 204 7.22 34.72 -14.71
CA GLU A 204 7.46 36.12 -15.02
C GLU A 204 7.25 36.42 -16.52
N LYS A 205 6.73 37.60 -16.83
CA LYS A 205 6.57 38.03 -18.24
C LYS A 205 7.90 37.94 -19.00
N GLY A 206 7.88 37.26 -20.12
CA GLY A 206 9.06 37.02 -20.95
C GLY A 206 9.47 35.55 -20.99
N GLU A 207 10.75 35.29 -21.21
CA GLU A 207 11.31 33.95 -21.30
C GLU A 207 11.41 33.33 -19.90
N ASN A 208 10.82 32.10 -19.75
CA ASN A 208 10.98 31.23 -18.59
C ASN A 208 11.45 29.85 -19.06
N GLU A 209 12.09 29.11 -18.20
CA GLU A 209 12.50 27.73 -18.42
C GLU A 209 11.55 26.80 -17.65
N ILE A 210 10.93 25.85 -18.34
CA ILE A 210 10.14 24.76 -17.74
C ILE A 210 10.91 23.46 -17.99
N SER A 211 11.25 22.75 -16.93
CA SER A 211 11.93 21.45 -17.06
C SER A 211 11.08 20.33 -16.46
N LEU A 212 11.07 19.17 -17.11
CA LEU A 212 10.50 17.93 -16.62
C LEU A 212 11.60 16.89 -16.44
N ALA A 213 11.76 16.36 -15.24
CA ALA A 213 12.60 15.21 -14.97
C ALA A 213 11.78 13.93 -14.93
N GLY A 214 12.26 12.87 -15.53
CA GLY A 214 11.63 11.55 -15.51
C GLY A 214 12.00 10.78 -14.26
N GLU A 215 11.16 10.80 -13.24
CA GLU A 215 11.41 10.11 -11.97
C GLU A 215 11.05 8.63 -12.08
N ASN A 216 9.94 8.33 -12.72
CA ASN A 216 9.42 6.97 -12.85
C ASN A 216 8.72 6.79 -14.19
N GLU A 217 8.90 5.66 -14.84
CA GLU A 217 8.31 5.28 -16.12
C GLU A 217 8.58 6.26 -17.29
N PRO A 218 8.66 5.76 -18.52
CA PRO A 218 8.76 6.62 -19.70
C PRO A 218 7.42 7.27 -20.03
N ILE A 219 7.44 8.45 -20.64
CA ILE A 219 6.26 9.13 -21.22
C ILE A 219 6.59 9.55 -22.65
N VAL A 220 5.62 9.40 -23.54
CA VAL A 220 5.63 10.00 -24.87
C VAL A 220 4.72 11.22 -24.87
N LEU A 221 5.28 12.40 -25.17
CA LEU A 221 4.56 13.66 -25.17
C LEU A 221 4.14 14.03 -26.59
N LYS A 222 2.87 14.38 -26.77
CA LYS A 222 2.33 14.92 -28.02
C LYS A 222 2.16 16.43 -27.93
N LYS A 223 1.89 16.96 -26.73
CA LYS A 223 1.68 18.37 -26.50
C LYS A 223 2.04 18.76 -25.07
N LEU A 224 2.62 19.95 -24.90
CA LEU A 224 2.83 20.61 -23.63
C LEU A 224 2.35 22.06 -23.75
N VAL A 225 1.61 22.55 -22.76
CA VAL A 225 1.01 23.88 -22.75
C VAL A 225 1.20 24.52 -21.38
N VAL A 226 1.69 25.73 -21.38
CA VAL A 226 1.54 26.66 -20.24
C VAL A 226 0.13 27.23 -20.35
N ALA A 227 -0.80 26.62 -19.63
CA ALA A 227 -2.22 26.85 -19.76
C ALA A 227 -2.69 28.04 -18.92
N GLY A 228 -3.50 28.88 -19.51
CA GLY A 228 -4.20 29.91 -18.74
C GLY A 228 -5.16 29.26 -17.75
N ILE A 229 -5.37 29.95 -16.62
CA ILE A 229 -6.27 29.50 -15.57
C ILE A 229 -7.67 30.02 -15.91
N GLU A 230 -8.57 29.09 -16.22
CA GLU A 230 -9.98 29.36 -16.49
C GLU A 230 -10.81 28.93 -15.28
N THR A 231 -11.72 29.76 -14.85
CA THR A 231 -12.72 29.37 -13.84
C THR A 231 -13.81 28.54 -14.51
N ILE A 232 -14.11 27.38 -13.93
CA ILE A 232 -15.23 26.55 -14.39
C ILE A 232 -16.53 27.30 -14.06
N ASP A 233 -17.41 27.42 -15.05
CA ASP A 233 -18.71 28.03 -14.87
C ASP A 233 -19.55 27.29 -13.84
N ASN A 234 -20.34 28.00 -13.06
CA ASN A 234 -21.37 27.36 -12.26
C ASN A 234 -22.54 26.87 -13.15
N TYR A 235 -23.43 26.05 -12.63
CA TYR A 235 -24.55 25.44 -13.36
C TYR A 235 -25.42 26.48 -14.08
N GLN A 236 -25.69 27.63 -13.46
CA GLN A 236 -26.52 28.66 -14.09
C GLN A 236 -25.82 29.32 -15.30
N ALA A 237 -24.52 29.56 -15.19
CA ALA A 237 -23.74 30.08 -16.31
C ALA A 237 -23.57 29.04 -17.42
N TYR A 238 -23.41 27.77 -17.04
CA TYR A 238 -23.42 26.65 -18.00
C TYR A 238 -24.71 26.59 -18.79
N LEU A 239 -25.88 26.57 -18.14
CA LEU A 239 -27.17 26.53 -18.79
C LEU A 239 -27.40 27.75 -19.72
N ALA A 240 -26.93 28.92 -19.33
CA ALA A 240 -27.07 30.13 -20.13
C ALA A 240 -26.30 30.07 -21.48
N LYS A 241 -25.25 29.26 -21.55
CA LYS A 241 -24.43 29.03 -22.76
C LYS A 241 -25.01 27.94 -23.69
N GLN A 242 -25.85 27.05 -23.15
CA GLN A 242 -26.39 25.91 -23.91
C GLN A 242 -27.54 26.27 -24.83
N PRO A 243 -27.69 25.54 -25.94
CA PRO A 243 -28.81 25.77 -26.90
C PRO A 243 -30.17 25.51 -26.25
N GLN A 244 -31.16 26.32 -26.62
CA GLN A 244 -32.56 26.03 -26.29
C GLN A 244 -33.11 24.96 -27.22
N VAL A 245 -33.27 23.73 -26.75
CA VAL A 245 -33.78 22.61 -27.56
C VAL A 245 -35.18 22.22 -27.07
N ASN A 246 -36.10 22.05 -28.00
CA ASN A 246 -37.40 21.45 -27.72
C ASN A 246 -37.28 19.94 -27.86
N ALA A 247 -37.00 19.27 -26.74
CA ALA A 247 -36.87 17.82 -26.73
C ALA A 247 -38.14 17.12 -27.21
N SER A 248 -37.98 16.05 -28.02
CA SER A 248 -39.09 15.18 -28.40
C SER A 248 -39.65 14.41 -27.19
N GLU A 249 -40.89 13.87 -27.33
CA GLU A 249 -41.41 12.98 -26.27
C GLU A 249 -40.55 11.72 -26.11
N ALA A 250 -39.83 11.27 -27.14
CA ALA A 250 -38.92 10.15 -27.07
C ALA A 250 -37.68 10.50 -26.22
N ALA A 251 -37.06 11.67 -26.45
CA ALA A 251 -35.94 12.14 -25.67
C ALA A 251 -36.31 12.37 -24.21
N LYS A 252 -37.50 12.96 -23.92
CA LYS A 252 -37.97 13.17 -22.56
C LYS A 252 -38.22 11.90 -21.78
N SER A 253 -38.64 10.81 -22.44
CA SER A 253 -38.93 9.51 -21.86
C SER A 253 -37.76 8.52 -21.97
N TYR A 254 -36.64 8.92 -22.54
CA TYR A 254 -35.44 8.10 -22.68
C TYR A 254 -34.90 7.66 -21.31
N CYS A 255 -34.42 6.43 -21.22
CA CYS A 255 -33.77 5.91 -20.02
C CYS A 255 -32.83 4.79 -20.41
N GLN A 256 -31.54 5.00 -20.13
CA GLN A 256 -30.51 3.98 -20.28
C GLN A 256 -29.90 3.69 -18.90
N VAL A 257 -29.84 2.42 -18.54
CA VAL A 257 -29.09 1.92 -17.37
C VAL A 257 -27.77 1.41 -17.89
N ILE A 258 -26.67 1.91 -17.31
CA ILE A 258 -25.31 1.55 -17.64
C ILE A 258 -24.79 0.78 -16.41
N GLN A 259 -24.51 -0.52 -16.57
CA GLN A 259 -24.04 -1.34 -15.45
C GLN A 259 -22.65 -0.89 -15.01
N GLY A 260 -22.38 -0.92 -13.70
CA GLY A 260 -21.09 -0.51 -13.15
C GLY A 260 -19.95 -1.41 -13.65
N GLU A 261 -20.23 -2.70 -13.78
CA GLU A 261 -19.29 -3.68 -14.28
C GLU A 261 -18.98 -3.56 -15.78
N ASP A 262 -19.77 -2.80 -16.55
CA ASP A 262 -19.55 -2.57 -17.98
C ASP A 262 -18.74 -1.27 -18.23
N SER A 263 -17.86 -0.87 -17.32
CA SER A 263 -16.95 0.26 -17.50
C SER A 263 -15.96 -0.01 -18.65
N ILE A 264 -15.68 1.04 -19.45
CA ILE A 264 -14.83 0.93 -20.64
C ILE A 264 -13.35 1.12 -20.31
N TYR A 265 -13.04 2.12 -19.47
CA TYR A 265 -11.67 2.48 -19.09
C TYR A 265 -11.54 2.70 -17.59
N ARG A 266 -10.31 2.49 -17.06
CA ARG A 266 -9.96 2.63 -15.65
C ARG A 266 -8.53 3.15 -15.51
N SER A 267 -8.26 3.86 -14.44
CA SER A 267 -6.89 4.36 -14.15
C SER A 267 -5.94 3.26 -13.66
N GLU A 268 -6.46 2.15 -13.15
CA GLU A 268 -5.66 1.06 -12.60
C GLU A 268 -6.28 -0.31 -12.91
N SER A 269 -5.43 -1.33 -13.03
CA SER A 269 -5.83 -2.71 -13.28
C SER A 269 -6.67 -3.33 -12.16
N SER A 270 -6.60 -2.77 -10.97
CA SER A 270 -7.32 -3.23 -9.77
C SER A 270 -8.79 -2.79 -9.71
N LEU A 271 -9.20 -1.84 -10.56
CA LEU A 271 -10.55 -1.29 -10.61
C LEU A 271 -11.51 -2.12 -11.48
N TYR A 272 -11.38 -3.43 -11.42
CA TYR A 272 -12.19 -4.38 -12.18
C TYR A 272 -13.57 -4.62 -11.56
N ALA A 273 -14.45 -5.26 -12.34
CA ALA A 273 -15.78 -5.67 -11.92
C ALA A 273 -15.76 -6.72 -10.80
N LYS A 274 -16.64 -6.54 -9.82
CA LYS A 274 -16.79 -7.38 -8.62
C LYS A 274 -18.23 -7.85 -8.47
N TYR A 275 -18.50 -8.70 -7.47
CA TYR A 275 -19.84 -9.19 -7.17
C TYR A 275 -20.29 -8.89 -5.75
N ASP A 276 -21.55 -8.53 -5.57
CA ASP A 276 -22.24 -8.42 -4.27
C ASP A 276 -23.52 -9.24 -4.27
N ARG A 277 -23.60 -10.22 -3.38
CA ARG A 277 -24.77 -11.06 -3.15
C ARG A 277 -25.58 -10.63 -1.92
N SER A 278 -25.09 -9.65 -1.18
CA SER A 278 -25.68 -9.24 0.12
C SER A 278 -26.96 -8.43 -0.03
N SER A 279 -27.17 -7.75 -1.15
CA SER A 279 -28.30 -6.87 -1.38
C SER A 279 -29.29 -7.43 -2.42
N PRO A 280 -30.61 -7.31 -2.16
CA PRO A 280 -31.62 -7.65 -3.17
C PRO A 280 -31.78 -6.61 -4.27
N THR A 281 -31.08 -5.48 -4.18
CA THR A 281 -31.25 -4.33 -5.11
C THR A 281 -30.13 -4.18 -6.11
N THR A 282 -29.02 -4.90 -5.95
CA THR A 282 -27.93 -4.92 -6.94
C THR A 282 -28.42 -5.50 -8.27
N GLN A 283 -27.86 -5.03 -9.38
CA GLN A 283 -28.24 -5.47 -10.73
C GLN A 283 -26.97 -5.79 -11.54
N PRO A 284 -26.89 -7.02 -12.08
CA PRO A 284 -27.74 -8.19 -11.89
C PRO A 284 -27.62 -8.79 -10.49
N ASN A 285 -28.60 -9.59 -10.03
CA ASN A 285 -28.62 -10.17 -8.70
C ASN A 285 -28.71 -11.71 -8.73
N SER A 286 -27.83 -12.38 -7.99
CA SER A 286 -27.90 -13.81 -7.73
C SER A 286 -27.53 -14.13 -6.28
N VAL A 287 -28.25 -15.02 -5.64
CA VAL A 287 -27.93 -15.52 -4.28
C VAL A 287 -27.09 -16.79 -4.31
N THR A 288 -26.98 -17.46 -5.46
CA THR A 288 -26.30 -18.75 -5.62
C THR A 288 -25.03 -18.62 -6.42
N ASN A 289 -25.08 -17.90 -7.53
CA ASN A 289 -23.97 -17.77 -8.48
C ASN A 289 -23.21 -16.48 -8.27
N THR A 290 -21.94 -16.49 -8.58
CA THR A 290 -21.14 -15.28 -8.73
C THR A 290 -21.57 -14.61 -10.03
N VAL A 291 -22.10 -13.39 -9.93
CA VAL A 291 -22.47 -12.54 -11.05
C VAL A 291 -21.86 -11.17 -10.80
N LEU A 292 -21.04 -10.69 -11.73
CA LEU A 292 -20.40 -9.40 -11.63
C LEU A 292 -21.48 -8.33 -11.70
N ASN A 293 -21.54 -7.43 -10.71
CA ASN A 293 -22.64 -6.47 -10.58
C ASN A 293 -22.26 -5.16 -9.91
N TYR A 294 -20.97 -4.88 -9.71
CA TYR A 294 -20.51 -3.58 -9.26
C TYR A 294 -19.03 -3.40 -9.53
N VAL A 295 -18.56 -2.16 -9.43
CA VAL A 295 -17.15 -1.79 -9.53
C VAL A 295 -16.73 -0.89 -8.37
N GLY A 296 -15.44 -0.84 -8.06
CA GLY A 296 -14.86 0.00 -7.03
C GLY A 296 -14.53 -0.75 -5.73
N GLY A 297 -15.05 -0.26 -4.61
CA GLY A 297 -14.80 -0.84 -3.30
C GLY A 297 -13.44 -0.48 -2.71
N ASP A 298 -12.79 -1.44 -2.06
CA ASP A 298 -11.50 -1.22 -1.40
C ASP A 298 -10.38 -0.81 -2.35
N ALA A 299 -10.45 -1.19 -3.61
CA ALA A 299 -9.45 -0.82 -4.61
C ALA A 299 -9.59 0.65 -5.06
N TRP A 300 -10.80 1.22 -5.02
CA TRP A 300 -11.07 2.60 -5.45
C TRP A 300 -11.05 3.57 -4.26
N ARG A 301 -9.86 3.78 -3.70
CA ARG A 301 -9.66 4.50 -2.44
C ARG A 301 -8.88 5.80 -2.54
N SER A 302 -7.96 5.89 -3.51
CA SER A 302 -7.01 7.00 -3.60
C SER A 302 -7.54 8.11 -4.48
N SER A 303 -7.23 9.36 -4.12
CA SER A 303 -7.50 10.52 -4.97
C SER A 303 -6.88 10.33 -6.36
N GLY A 304 -7.53 10.85 -7.40
CA GLY A 304 -7.08 10.73 -8.78
C GLY A 304 -7.40 9.40 -9.46
N GLN A 305 -7.81 8.33 -8.75
CA GLN A 305 -8.28 7.10 -9.37
C GLN A 305 -9.63 7.32 -10.05
N TRP A 306 -9.79 6.83 -11.27
CA TRP A 306 -11.02 7.05 -12.03
C TRP A 306 -11.49 5.81 -12.78
N ILE A 307 -12.83 5.79 -13.03
CA ILE A 307 -13.52 4.78 -13.86
C ILE A 307 -14.42 5.51 -14.84
N GLU A 308 -14.47 5.05 -16.09
CA GLU A 308 -15.21 5.67 -17.17
C GLU A 308 -16.17 4.68 -17.83
N TRP A 309 -17.38 5.14 -18.14
CA TRP A 309 -18.42 4.39 -18.83
C TRP A 309 -18.86 5.09 -20.09
N GLY A 310 -19.16 4.30 -21.13
CA GLY A 310 -19.74 4.78 -22.37
C GLY A 310 -21.27 4.68 -22.37
N PHE A 311 -21.92 5.62 -23.02
CA PHE A 311 -23.36 5.59 -23.22
C PHE A 311 -23.74 6.33 -24.52
N GLU A 312 -24.97 6.13 -25.01
CA GLU A 312 -25.46 6.77 -26.23
C GLU A 312 -26.78 7.51 -25.95
N VAL A 313 -26.95 8.69 -26.52
CA VAL A 313 -28.24 9.41 -26.49
C VAL A 313 -28.82 9.58 -27.89
N PRO A 314 -30.15 9.40 -28.03
CA PRO A 314 -30.77 9.34 -29.37
C PRO A 314 -30.93 10.68 -30.04
N GLU A 315 -30.96 11.79 -29.36
CA GLU A 315 -31.23 13.13 -29.87
C GLU A 315 -30.50 14.19 -29.05
N ASP A 316 -30.22 15.34 -29.66
CA ASP A 316 -29.71 16.51 -28.95
C ASP A 316 -30.73 16.95 -27.89
N GLY A 317 -30.30 17.10 -26.64
CA GLY A 317 -31.24 17.44 -25.60
C GLY A 317 -30.62 17.57 -24.21
N TYR A 318 -31.48 17.74 -23.23
CA TYR A 318 -31.11 17.80 -21.80
C TYR A 318 -31.45 16.47 -21.14
N TYR A 319 -30.46 15.91 -20.45
CA TYR A 319 -30.56 14.65 -19.79
C TYR A 319 -30.15 14.77 -18.31
N ASN A 320 -30.72 13.93 -17.46
CA ASN A 320 -30.38 13.82 -16.08
C ASN A 320 -29.48 12.62 -15.88
N ILE A 321 -28.57 12.68 -14.91
CA ILE A 321 -27.68 11.57 -14.52
C ILE A 321 -27.92 11.19 -13.07
N MET A 322 -28.05 9.90 -12.80
CA MET A 322 -28.18 9.32 -11.49
C MET A 322 -27.15 8.21 -11.32
N ILE A 323 -26.56 8.08 -10.12
CA ILE A 323 -25.54 7.10 -9.80
C ILE A 323 -26.05 6.25 -8.63
N LYS A 324 -26.08 4.95 -8.79
CA LYS A 324 -26.35 4.04 -7.69
C LYS A 324 -25.05 3.57 -7.09
N GLY A 325 -24.78 4.05 -5.86
CA GLY A 325 -23.56 3.77 -5.15
C GLY A 325 -23.80 3.38 -3.70
N ARG A 326 -22.73 2.91 -3.06
CA ARG A 326 -22.70 2.59 -1.63
C ARG A 326 -21.37 2.97 -1.03
N GLN A 327 -21.42 3.80 0.02
CA GLN A 327 -20.27 4.09 0.88
C GLN A 327 -20.55 3.51 2.27
N ASN A 328 -20.05 2.32 2.55
CA ASN A 328 -20.23 1.62 3.84
C ASN A 328 -18.90 1.40 4.59
N TYR A 329 -17.84 2.09 4.17
CA TYR A 329 -16.47 1.92 4.67
C TYR A 329 -16.16 2.84 5.85
N SER A 330 -16.45 4.13 5.73
CA SER A 330 -16.04 5.15 6.71
C SER A 330 -17.23 5.92 7.24
N ARG A 331 -17.69 5.53 8.43
CA ARG A 331 -18.85 6.16 9.06
C ARG A 331 -18.55 7.61 9.47
N GLY A 332 -19.47 8.52 9.12
CA GLY A 332 -19.34 9.95 9.41
C GLY A 332 -18.41 10.66 8.44
N MET A 333 -18.07 10.01 7.33
CA MET A 333 -17.28 10.55 6.22
C MET A 333 -18.10 10.55 4.94
N VAL A 334 -17.74 11.46 4.04
CA VAL A 334 -18.28 11.56 2.68
C VAL A 334 -17.21 11.09 1.71
N SER A 335 -17.59 10.23 0.76
CA SER A 335 -16.70 9.83 -0.34
C SER A 335 -17.02 10.67 -1.56
N ASN A 336 -16.09 11.50 -1.97
CA ASN A 336 -16.31 12.46 -3.07
C ASN A 336 -15.89 11.88 -4.41
N ARG A 337 -16.59 12.35 -5.47
CA ARG A 337 -16.26 12.08 -6.87
C ARG A 337 -16.38 13.35 -7.70
N THR A 338 -15.40 13.59 -8.55
CA THR A 338 -15.50 14.56 -9.64
C THR A 338 -16.14 13.88 -10.84
N VAL A 339 -17.11 14.53 -11.46
CA VAL A 339 -17.86 14.01 -12.62
C VAL A 339 -17.39 14.70 -13.88
N TYR A 340 -16.91 13.91 -14.83
CA TYR A 340 -16.56 14.37 -16.18
C TYR A 340 -17.56 13.82 -17.18
N ILE A 341 -17.92 14.64 -18.16
CA ILE A 341 -18.68 14.25 -19.34
C ILE A 341 -17.79 14.54 -20.54
N ASP A 342 -17.56 13.52 -21.38
CA ASP A 342 -16.69 13.63 -22.56
C ASP A 342 -15.29 14.20 -22.24
N GLY A 343 -14.76 13.85 -21.06
CA GLY A 343 -13.44 14.26 -20.59
C GLY A 343 -13.34 15.64 -19.93
N GLU A 344 -14.47 16.40 -19.86
CA GLU A 344 -14.51 17.74 -19.26
C GLU A 344 -15.45 17.81 -18.04
N ILE A 345 -15.14 18.68 -17.08
CA ILE A 345 -16.06 19.00 -15.97
C ILE A 345 -17.10 19.99 -16.49
N PRO A 346 -18.39 19.63 -16.58
CA PRO A 346 -19.39 20.46 -17.26
C PRO A 346 -19.69 21.78 -16.54
N PHE A 347 -19.64 21.80 -15.22
CA PHE A 347 -19.81 22.99 -14.37
C PHE A 347 -19.26 22.73 -12.96
N SER A 348 -19.00 23.79 -12.21
CA SER A 348 -18.25 23.71 -10.95
C SER A 348 -18.84 22.78 -9.90
N GLU A 349 -20.16 22.63 -9.84
CA GLU A 349 -20.83 21.73 -8.91
C GLU A 349 -20.55 20.24 -9.17
N MET A 350 -19.95 19.90 -10.33
CA MET A 350 -19.53 18.54 -10.67
C MET A 350 -18.13 18.20 -10.16
N GLN A 351 -17.39 19.14 -9.62
CA GLN A 351 -16.07 18.91 -9.02
C GLN A 351 -16.14 18.09 -7.75
N GLU A 352 -17.27 18.20 -7.02
CA GLU A 352 -17.41 17.56 -5.74
C GLU A 352 -18.83 16.99 -5.53
N ILE A 353 -18.98 15.71 -5.85
CA ILE A 353 -20.22 14.95 -5.64
C ILE A 353 -20.01 13.99 -4.48
N GLY A 354 -20.69 14.26 -3.37
CA GLY A 354 -20.53 13.52 -2.13
C GLY A 354 -21.46 12.31 -2.00
N PHE A 355 -20.89 11.16 -1.64
CA PHE A 355 -21.61 9.95 -1.25
C PHE A 355 -21.50 9.77 0.26
N GLU A 356 -22.61 9.99 0.96
CA GLU A 356 -22.69 9.81 2.41
C GLU A 356 -22.62 8.34 2.83
N TYR A 357 -22.19 8.11 4.08
CA TYR A 357 -22.16 6.77 4.66
C TYR A 357 -23.53 6.11 4.68
N SER A 358 -23.63 4.94 4.06
CA SER A 358 -24.82 4.10 4.07
C SER A 358 -24.45 2.62 3.93
N ASN A 359 -25.06 1.76 4.74
CA ASN A 359 -24.95 0.30 4.57
C ASN A 359 -25.79 -0.23 3.41
N ASP A 360 -26.77 0.54 2.96
CA ASP A 360 -27.62 0.19 1.83
C ASP A 360 -27.12 0.89 0.55
N TRP A 361 -27.35 0.26 -0.60
CA TRP A 361 -27.19 0.88 -1.89
C TRP A 361 -28.21 2.03 -2.05
N ASN A 362 -27.74 3.20 -2.46
CA ASN A 362 -28.55 4.39 -2.66
C ASN A 362 -28.39 4.91 -4.08
N CYS A 363 -29.50 5.43 -4.63
CA CYS A 363 -29.47 6.16 -5.91
C CYS A 363 -29.27 7.65 -5.63
N LEU A 364 -28.13 8.19 -6.01
CA LEU A 364 -27.81 9.60 -5.92
C LEU A 364 -28.19 10.29 -7.23
N GLN A 365 -29.25 11.10 -7.23
CA GLN A 365 -29.56 12.00 -8.34
C GLN A 365 -28.57 13.18 -8.30
N LEU A 366 -27.86 13.44 -9.39
CA LEU A 366 -27.09 14.66 -9.51
C LEU A 366 -28.05 15.84 -9.52
N ALA A 367 -28.12 16.59 -8.43
CA ALA A 367 -29.13 17.62 -8.19
C ALA A 367 -28.55 18.78 -7.37
N ASP A 368 -29.24 19.93 -7.44
CA ASP A 368 -28.92 21.06 -6.57
C ASP A 368 -29.36 20.82 -5.10
N ALA A 369 -29.04 21.77 -4.23
CA ALA A 369 -29.38 21.69 -2.81
C ALA A 369 -30.90 21.62 -2.53
N ASP A 370 -31.74 22.08 -3.46
CA ASP A 370 -33.20 22.01 -3.40
C ASP A 370 -33.76 20.67 -3.95
N GLY A 371 -32.88 19.78 -4.42
CA GLY A 371 -33.20 18.47 -5.02
C GLY A 371 -33.68 18.55 -6.48
N ASN A 372 -33.46 19.66 -7.19
CA ASN A 372 -33.76 19.75 -8.60
C ASN A 372 -32.62 19.09 -9.39
N PRO A 373 -32.92 18.13 -10.30
CA PRO A 373 -31.88 17.48 -11.08
C PRO A 373 -31.08 18.44 -11.94
N TYR A 374 -29.76 18.30 -11.94
CA TYR A 374 -28.91 18.96 -12.92
C TYR A 374 -29.20 18.39 -14.31
N GLN A 375 -29.27 19.27 -15.30
CA GLN A 375 -29.54 18.94 -16.68
C GLN A 375 -28.27 19.12 -17.51
N PHE A 376 -27.83 18.02 -18.12
CA PHE A 376 -26.65 17.98 -18.98
C PHE A 376 -27.12 18.09 -20.43
N TYR A 377 -26.60 19.05 -21.19
CA TYR A 377 -26.83 19.14 -22.61
C TYR A 377 -25.92 18.16 -23.33
N LEU A 378 -26.53 17.19 -24.03
CA LEU A 378 -25.80 16.17 -24.79
C LEU A 378 -26.30 16.21 -26.26
N THR A 379 -25.36 16.00 -27.17
CA THR A 379 -25.68 15.86 -28.61
C THR A 379 -26.07 14.41 -28.91
N ALA A 380 -26.78 14.17 -30.03
CA ALA A 380 -27.09 12.78 -30.40
C ALA A 380 -25.81 11.98 -30.69
N GLY A 381 -25.67 10.80 -30.13
CA GLY A 381 -24.54 9.91 -30.34
C GLY A 381 -23.91 9.36 -29.06
N GLU A 382 -22.67 8.89 -29.20
CA GLU A 382 -21.88 8.30 -28.10
C GLU A 382 -21.29 9.40 -27.20
N HIS A 383 -21.32 9.14 -25.89
CA HIS A 383 -20.78 9.99 -24.85
C HIS A 383 -20.08 9.14 -23.81
N THR A 384 -19.25 9.78 -22.97
CA THR A 384 -18.64 9.13 -21.80
C THR A 384 -19.01 9.87 -20.53
N VAL A 385 -19.08 9.12 -19.43
CA VAL A 385 -19.14 9.64 -18.08
C VAL A 385 -18.01 9.01 -17.26
N ARG A 386 -17.18 9.87 -16.66
CA ARG A 386 -16.08 9.44 -15.78
C ARG A 386 -16.34 9.93 -14.37
N LEU A 387 -16.09 9.05 -13.41
CA LEU A 387 -16.07 9.39 -12.00
C LEU A 387 -14.62 9.26 -11.50
N GLU A 388 -14.08 10.34 -10.98
CA GLU A 388 -12.73 10.41 -10.41
C GLU A 388 -12.83 10.60 -8.89
N ALA A 389 -12.11 9.81 -8.13
CA ALA A 389 -12.03 9.91 -6.68
C ALA A 389 -11.34 11.22 -6.28
N SER A 390 -11.94 11.98 -5.38
CA SER A 390 -11.36 13.20 -4.84
C SER A 390 -11.60 13.30 -3.33
N LEU A 391 -10.75 14.06 -2.64
CA LEU A 391 -10.94 14.37 -1.23
C LEU A 391 -11.95 15.51 -1.02
N GLY A 392 -12.17 16.36 -2.05
CA GLY A 392 -13.00 17.54 -1.91
C GLY A 392 -12.53 18.45 -0.77
N GLY A 393 -13.46 19.04 -0.05
CA GLY A 393 -13.14 19.90 1.09
C GLY A 393 -12.40 19.20 2.25
N VAL A 394 -12.33 17.87 2.28
CA VAL A 394 -11.51 17.13 3.28
C VAL A 394 -10.02 17.30 3.01
N GLY A 395 -9.60 17.54 1.77
CA GLY A 395 -8.19 17.62 1.39
C GLY A 395 -7.41 18.66 2.23
N SER A 396 -7.87 19.89 2.28
CA SER A 396 -7.22 20.95 3.08
C SER A 396 -7.24 20.70 4.58
N ILE A 397 -8.28 20.02 5.08
CA ILE A 397 -8.37 19.63 6.50
C ILE A 397 -7.31 18.56 6.82
N LEU A 398 -7.10 17.63 5.87
CA LEU A 398 -6.15 16.56 6.01
C LEU A 398 -4.70 17.08 5.95
N GLU A 399 -4.38 17.95 5.00
CA GLU A 399 -3.10 18.66 4.93
C GLU A 399 -2.78 19.37 6.27
N ALA A 400 -3.75 20.11 6.82
CA ALA A 400 -3.59 20.76 8.12
C ALA A 400 -3.37 19.77 9.28
N LEU A 401 -3.98 18.58 9.22
CA LEU A 401 -3.81 17.52 10.22
C LEU A 401 -2.41 16.90 10.16
N GLU A 402 -1.89 16.69 8.97
CA GLU A 402 -0.52 16.18 8.76
C GLU A 402 0.53 17.19 9.19
N ASP A 403 0.35 18.45 8.84
CA ASP A 403 1.18 19.56 9.32
C ASP A 403 1.21 19.64 10.85
N SER A 404 0.04 19.51 11.50
CA SER A 404 -0.02 19.46 12.96
C SER A 404 0.73 18.26 13.51
N THR A 405 0.61 17.11 12.87
CA THR A 405 1.32 15.87 13.27
C THR A 405 2.83 16.06 13.17
N PHE A 406 3.31 16.67 12.09
CA PHE A 406 4.72 16.98 11.89
C PHE A 406 5.25 17.93 12.99
N ARG A 407 4.55 19.02 13.29
CA ARG A 407 4.96 19.97 14.35
C ARG A 407 4.91 19.37 15.74
N LEU A 408 3.94 18.51 16.00
CA LEU A 408 3.86 17.77 17.25
C LEU A 408 5.05 16.81 17.42
N ASN A 409 5.52 16.17 16.35
CA ASN A 409 6.74 15.37 16.37
C ASN A 409 7.97 16.23 16.65
N GLN A 410 8.08 17.46 16.11
CA GLN A 410 9.14 18.39 16.44
C GLN A 410 9.09 18.81 17.91
N ILE A 411 7.91 19.16 18.43
CA ILE A 411 7.69 19.48 19.84
C ILE A 411 8.11 18.31 20.74
N TYR A 412 7.67 17.10 20.41
CA TYR A 412 8.05 15.86 21.11
C TYR A 412 9.57 15.69 21.15
N ARG A 413 10.26 15.85 19.99
CA ARG A 413 11.72 15.70 19.86
C ARG A 413 12.47 16.74 20.72
N LYS A 414 12.05 18.00 20.71
CA LYS A 414 12.65 19.04 21.57
C LYS A 414 12.58 18.70 23.06
N ILE A 415 11.44 18.19 23.49
CA ILE A 415 11.27 17.73 24.88
C ILE A 415 12.13 16.49 25.16
N LEU A 416 12.15 15.53 24.22
CA LEU A 416 12.95 14.31 24.30
C LEU A 416 14.45 14.60 24.52
N VAL A 417 15.01 15.51 23.70
CA VAL A 417 16.41 15.92 23.79
C VAL A 417 16.74 16.45 25.19
N TYR A 418 15.81 17.18 25.84
CA TYR A 418 16.00 17.74 27.15
C TYR A 418 15.74 16.79 28.31
N THR A 419 14.72 15.92 28.20
CA THR A 419 14.25 15.11 29.33
C THR A 419 14.69 13.65 29.25
N GLY A 420 15.08 13.20 28.05
CA GLY A 420 15.26 11.78 27.72
C GLY A 420 13.92 11.10 27.40
N ALA A 421 14.00 9.90 26.81
CA ALA A 421 12.84 9.10 26.40
C ALA A 421 11.97 8.61 27.57
N SER A 422 12.55 8.53 28.77
CA SER A 422 11.87 8.12 30.00
C SER A 422 12.10 9.17 31.09
N PRO A 423 11.39 10.31 31.05
CA PRO A 423 11.57 11.36 32.05
C PRO A 423 11.35 10.87 33.47
N ASP A 424 12.16 11.35 34.41
CA ASP A 424 11.93 11.09 35.83
C ASP A 424 10.65 11.80 36.30
N GLN A 425 9.66 11.01 36.71
CA GLN A 425 8.34 11.48 37.13
C GLN A 425 8.35 12.36 38.38
N TYR A 426 9.42 12.29 39.19
CA TYR A 426 9.59 13.05 40.43
C TYR A 426 10.43 14.33 40.25
N ARG A 427 11.06 14.51 39.08
CA ARG A 427 11.87 15.68 38.77
C ARG A 427 11.01 16.75 38.08
N ASP A 428 11.14 17.98 38.56
CA ASP A 428 10.63 19.15 37.83
C ASP A 428 11.69 19.60 36.82
N TYR A 429 11.36 19.55 35.54
CA TYR A 429 12.24 19.97 34.45
C TYR A 429 12.08 21.44 34.08
N TYR A 430 11.11 22.16 34.66
CA TYR A 430 10.81 23.58 34.39
C TYR A 430 10.70 23.88 32.88
N ILE A 431 10.01 23.02 32.11
CA ILE A 431 9.88 23.14 30.65
C ILE A 431 9.32 24.52 30.30
N GLU A 432 8.33 25.02 31.03
CA GLU A 432 7.70 26.30 30.80
C GLU A 432 8.65 27.52 30.95
N LYS A 433 9.76 27.32 31.64
CA LYS A 433 10.79 28.38 31.85
C LYS A 433 11.95 28.25 30.89
N ASN A 434 12.37 27.00 30.64
CA ASN A 434 13.54 26.70 29.84
C ASN A 434 13.24 26.69 28.34
N TYR A 435 11.99 26.33 27.98
CA TYR A 435 11.52 26.23 26.59
C TYR A 435 10.12 26.87 26.44
N PRO A 436 9.98 28.22 26.68
CA PRO A 436 8.70 28.91 26.57
C PRO A 436 8.10 28.80 25.15
N GLU A 437 8.94 28.71 24.12
CA GLU A 437 8.55 28.50 22.73
C GLU A 437 7.81 27.13 22.51
N VAL A 438 8.20 26.10 23.23
CA VAL A 438 7.51 24.80 23.20
C VAL A 438 6.09 24.92 23.77
N MET A 439 5.94 25.69 24.84
CA MET A 439 4.62 25.91 25.44
C MET A 439 3.71 26.74 24.54
N GLU A 440 4.27 27.72 23.85
CA GLU A 440 3.55 28.54 22.87
C GLU A 440 3.12 27.72 21.66
N ALA A 441 4.03 26.88 21.12
CA ALA A 441 3.73 25.97 20.04
C ALA A 441 2.63 24.97 20.42
N MET A 442 2.67 24.41 21.63
CA MET A 442 1.59 23.53 22.13
C MET A 442 0.23 24.22 22.21
N ASP A 443 0.18 25.50 22.61
CA ASP A 443 -1.07 26.25 22.70
C ASP A 443 -1.65 26.54 21.30
N LEU A 444 -0.78 26.88 20.36
CA LEU A 444 -1.17 27.09 18.96
C LEU A 444 -1.68 25.80 18.32
N GLU A 445 -0.96 24.68 18.48
CA GLU A 445 -1.38 23.40 17.94
C GLU A 445 -2.69 22.88 18.58
N ALA A 446 -2.90 23.12 19.88
CA ALA A 446 -4.17 22.79 20.51
C ALA A 446 -5.34 23.54 19.85
N LYS A 447 -5.18 24.82 19.57
CA LYS A 447 -6.20 25.65 18.91
C LYS A 447 -6.44 25.19 17.48
N ARG A 448 -5.36 24.87 16.75
CA ARG A 448 -5.44 24.37 15.37
C ARG A 448 -6.20 23.04 15.30
N LEU A 449 -5.85 22.08 16.16
CA LEU A 449 -6.53 20.79 16.21
C LEU A 449 -8.02 20.90 16.57
N TYR A 450 -8.41 21.82 17.48
CA TYR A 450 -9.83 22.07 17.72
C TYR A 450 -10.54 22.62 16.49
N LYS A 451 -9.89 23.49 15.73
CA LYS A 451 -10.45 24.03 14.49
C LYS A 451 -10.58 22.94 13.43
N ILE A 452 -9.56 22.11 13.22
CA ILE A 452 -9.62 20.93 12.34
C ILE A 452 -10.82 20.04 12.68
N VAL A 453 -11.07 19.80 13.98
CA VAL A 453 -12.24 19.03 14.44
C VAL A 453 -13.55 19.72 14.06
N ASP A 454 -13.64 21.04 14.25
CA ASP A 454 -14.85 21.80 13.92
C ASP A 454 -15.09 21.85 12.40
N ASP A 455 -14.04 22.04 11.60
CA ASP A 455 -14.11 22.05 10.14
C ASP A 455 -14.56 20.70 9.58
N MET A 456 -14.01 19.60 10.10
CA MET A 456 -14.42 18.25 9.70
C MET A 456 -15.89 17.96 10.05
N VAL A 457 -16.34 18.37 11.24
CA VAL A 457 -17.75 18.19 11.64
C VAL A 457 -18.68 19.08 10.81
N ALA A 458 -18.25 20.29 10.46
CA ALA A 458 -18.99 21.20 9.60
C ALA A 458 -19.17 20.59 8.19
N TYR A 459 -18.09 20.00 7.64
CA TYR A 459 -18.09 19.41 6.33
C TYR A 459 -18.95 18.14 6.24
N SER A 460 -18.75 17.19 7.16
CA SER A 460 -19.42 15.88 7.13
C SER A 460 -20.78 15.84 7.81
N GLY A 461 -21.14 16.91 8.54
CA GLY A 461 -22.36 16.95 9.36
C GLY A 461 -22.37 15.98 10.55
N GLN A 462 -21.31 15.18 10.74
CA GLN A 462 -21.22 14.13 11.73
C GLN A 462 -19.86 14.13 12.42
N LYS A 463 -19.78 13.53 13.61
CA LYS A 463 -18.51 13.28 14.28
C LYS A 463 -17.98 11.92 13.86
N ALA A 464 -16.97 11.91 13.00
CA ALA A 464 -16.26 10.70 12.63
C ALA A 464 -15.38 10.21 13.80
N ASP A 465 -15.24 8.90 13.95
CA ASP A 465 -14.42 8.31 15.02
C ASP A 465 -12.94 8.71 14.86
N GLN A 466 -12.46 8.85 13.64
CA GLN A 466 -11.08 9.23 13.31
C GLN A 466 -10.72 10.61 13.85
N ILE A 467 -11.66 11.58 13.75
CA ILE A 467 -11.40 12.94 14.22
C ILE A 467 -11.39 13.06 15.76
N ALA A 468 -11.91 12.06 16.46
CA ALA A 468 -11.85 12.03 17.92
C ALA A 468 -10.41 11.97 18.46
N THR A 469 -9.48 11.42 17.69
CA THR A 469 -8.07 11.40 18.02
C THR A 469 -7.49 12.82 18.05
N ALA A 470 -7.77 13.65 17.05
CA ALA A 470 -7.36 15.05 17.01
C ALA A 470 -7.90 15.83 18.23
N GLN A 471 -9.17 15.62 18.59
CA GLN A 471 -9.77 16.20 19.78
C GLN A 471 -9.05 15.74 21.07
N THR A 472 -8.64 14.49 21.16
CA THR A 472 -7.92 13.94 22.32
C THR A 472 -6.54 14.59 22.47
N VAL A 473 -5.81 14.74 21.37
CA VAL A 473 -4.50 15.43 21.36
C VAL A 473 -4.67 16.90 21.75
N ALA A 474 -5.63 17.61 21.17
CA ALA A 474 -5.91 19.01 21.53
C ALA A 474 -6.15 19.19 23.04
N GLN A 475 -6.97 18.31 23.62
CA GLN A 475 -7.23 18.32 25.07
C GLN A 475 -5.99 17.97 25.89
N GLN A 476 -5.10 17.12 25.40
CA GLN A 476 -3.84 16.78 26.07
C GLN A 476 -2.90 17.99 26.08
N LEU A 477 -2.73 18.66 24.95
CA LEU A 477 -1.93 19.87 24.82
C LEU A 477 -2.45 21.01 25.73
N GLU A 478 -3.76 21.23 25.75
CA GLU A 478 -4.38 22.21 26.65
C GLU A 478 -4.10 21.87 28.13
N ARG A 479 -4.13 20.57 28.51
CA ARG A 479 -3.72 20.13 29.87
C ARG A 479 -2.25 20.42 30.15
N PHE A 480 -1.36 20.22 29.18
CA PHE A 480 0.06 20.50 29.31
C PHE A 480 0.33 21.99 29.49
N CYS A 481 -0.33 22.86 28.70
CA CYS A 481 -0.23 24.30 28.86
C CYS A 481 -0.72 24.79 30.24
N LYS A 482 -1.81 24.21 30.76
CA LYS A 482 -2.33 24.52 32.11
C LYS A 482 -1.49 23.92 33.25
N LYS A 483 -0.82 22.81 33.03
CA LYS A 483 -0.06 22.06 34.04
C LYS A 483 1.20 21.43 33.42
N PRO A 484 2.29 22.20 33.23
CA PRO A 484 3.49 21.72 32.55
C PRO A 484 4.13 20.45 33.13
N GLN A 485 3.98 20.21 34.43
CA GLN A 485 4.47 18.98 35.08
C GLN A 485 3.79 17.72 34.52
N LYS A 486 2.66 17.83 33.84
CA LYS A 486 1.98 16.71 33.22
C LYS A 486 2.71 16.21 31.96
N ILE A 487 3.51 17.04 31.32
CA ILE A 487 4.27 16.68 30.11
C ILE A 487 5.12 15.44 30.38
N THR A 488 5.94 15.46 31.44
CA THR A 488 6.82 14.34 31.78
C THR A 488 6.08 13.10 32.29
N LEU A 489 4.93 13.29 32.94
CA LEU A 489 4.10 12.19 33.45
C LEU A 489 3.33 11.47 32.33
N GLU A 490 2.94 12.18 31.28
CA GLU A 490 2.14 11.68 30.15
C GLU A 490 2.97 11.63 28.86
N PHE A 491 4.33 11.62 28.95
CA PHE A 491 5.20 11.77 27.78
C PHE A 491 5.08 10.61 26.80
N THR A 492 5.02 9.36 27.28
CA THR A 492 4.77 8.18 26.43
C THR A 492 3.40 8.25 25.78
N THR A 493 2.35 8.61 26.56
CA THR A 493 0.99 8.76 26.03
C THR A 493 0.90 9.89 25.00
N PHE A 494 1.71 10.93 25.15
CA PHE A 494 1.79 12.00 24.15
C PHE A 494 2.34 11.46 22.81
N LYS A 495 3.42 10.69 22.84
CA LYS A 495 3.95 10.03 21.65
C LYS A 495 2.92 9.11 20.99
N ASP A 496 2.27 8.25 21.80
CA ASP A 496 1.27 7.30 21.29
C ASP A 496 0.08 8.02 20.64
N ASN A 497 -0.34 9.15 21.19
CA ASN A 497 -1.41 9.97 20.64
C ASN A 497 -1.00 10.65 19.32
N ILE A 498 0.25 11.11 19.20
CA ILE A 498 0.77 11.65 17.92
C ILE A 498 0.78 10.54 16.85
N THR A 499 1.23 9.35 17.22
CA THR A 499 1.22 8.19 16.30
C THR A 499 -0.21 7.84 15.86
N ALA A 500 -1.17 7.85 16.79
CA ALA A 500 -2.58 7.62 16.48
C ALA A 500 -3.18 8.71 15.58
N LEU A 501 -2.70 9.96 15.70
CA LEU A 501 -3.16 11.07 14.85
C LEU A 501 -2.81 10.83 13.37
N GLY A 502 -1.60 10.38 13.08
CA GLY A 502 -1.22 10.06 11.70
C GLY A 502 -1.95 8.84 11.15
N THR A 503 -2.26 7.83 11.99
CA THR A 503 -3.13 6.72 11.55
C THR A 503 -4.54 7.22 11.23
N ALA A 504 -5.03 8.22 11.97
CA ALA A 504 -6.33 8.84 11.70
C ALA A 504 -6.28 9.61 10.36
N ALA A 505 -5.21 10.35 10.09
CA ALA A 505 -5.02 11.04 8.81
C ALA A 505 -5.08 10.06 7.63
N LEU A 506 -4.35 8.95 7.69
CA LEU A 506 -4.40 7.90 6.67
C LEU A 506 -5.82 7.38 6.42
N ASN A 507 -6.57 7.08 7.49
CA ASN A 507 -7.94 6.58 7.34
C ASN A 507 -8.91 7.63 6.76
N LEU A 508 -8.59 8.92 6.92
CA LEU A 508 -9.36 10.03 6.37
C LEU A 508 -9.05 10.29 4.89
N SER A 509 -7.87 9.89 4.40
CA SER A 509 -7.49 10.07 2.99
C SER A 509 -8.15 9.05 2.04
N GLU A 510 -8.77 7.98 2.56
CA GLU A 510 -9.40 6.95 1.74
C GLU A 510 -10.85 7.30 1.38
N THR A 511 -11.14 7.42 0.07
CA THR A 511 -12.46 7.77 -0.48
C THR A 511 -13.16 6.59 -1.16
N LYS A 512 -13.30 5.46 -0.46
CA LYS A 512 -13.87 4.21 -1.00
C LYS A 512 -15.33 4.35 -1.40
N LEU A 513 -15.69 3.81 -2.57
CA LEU A 513 -17.05 3.83 -3.11
C LEU A 513 -17.31 2.58 -3.96
N ASP A 514 -18.48 1.95 -3.76
CA ASP A 514 -19.03 0.95 -4.67
C ASP A 514 -20.01 1.62 -5.63
N VAL A 515 -19.98 1.26 -6.93
CA VAL A 515 -20.95 1.70 -7.95
C VAL A 515 -21.58 0.48 -8.61
N ASP A 516 -22.93 0.36 -8.50
CA ASP A 516 -23.74 -0.71 -9.10
C ASP A 516 -24.09 -0.33 -10.55
N TYR A 517 -24.72 0.82 -10.76
CA TYR A 517 -25.03 1.30 -12.10
C TYR A 517 -25.22 2.82 -12.16
N LEU A 518 -25.15 3.36 -13.37
CA LEU A 518 -25.51 4.74 -13.67
C LEU A 518 -26.79 4.76 -14.51
N VAL A 519 -27.57 5.85 -14.43
CA VAL A 519 -28.74 6.03 -15.26
C VAL A 519 -28.66 7.38 -15.96
N VAL A 520 -28.73 7.35 -17.28
CA VAL A 520 -28.89 8.55 -18.10
C VAL A 520 -30.36 8.59 -18.59
N SER A 521 -31.08 9.65 -18.24
CA SER A 521 -32.51 9.71 -18.48
C SER A 521 -32.96 11.08 -18.97
N GLY A 522 -34.05 11.10 -19.76
CA GLY A 522 -34.77 12.31 -20.14
C GLY A 522 -35.46 12.97 -18.94
N THR A 523 -35.89 14.19 -19.13
CA THR A 523 -36.43 15.05 -18.05
C THR A 523 -37.75 14.58 -17.44
N ASP A 524 -38.50 13.72 -18.11
CA ASP A 524 -39.81 13.21 -17.62
C ASP A 524 -39.69 11.88 -16.86
N VAL A 525 -38.48 11.26 -16.82
CA VAL A 525 -38.24 10.02 -16.13
C VAL A 525 -38.09 10.29 -14.63
N LYS A 526 -38.86 9.55 -13.83
CA LYS A 526 -38.75 9.66 -12.38
C LYS A 526 -37.59 8.82 -11.86
N PRO A 527 -36.86 9.33 -10.87
CA PRO A 527 -35.82 8.54 -10.20
C PRO A 527 -36.33 7.19 -9.72
N GLU A 528 -35.54 6.15 -9.86
CA GLU A 528 -35.84 4.85 -9.31
C GLU A 528 -35.93 4.92 -7.77
N LYS A 529 -36.72 4.00 -7.16
CA LYS A 529 -36.83 3.90 -5.71
C LYS A 529 -35.58 3.24 -5.15
N ASP A 530 -34.86 3.95 -4.31
CA ASP A 530 -33.60 3.60 -3.74
C ASP A 530 -33.57 2.29 -2.93
N LYS A 531 -34.65 1.99 -2.23
CA LYS A 531 -34.61 1.02 -1.13
C LYS A 531 -35.52 -0.17 -1.39
N ALA A 532 -34.94 -1.37 -1.23
CA ALA A 532 -35.76 -2.56 -1.10
C ALA A 532 -36.75 -2.40 0.05
N ASN A 533 -38.02 -2.76 -0.19
CA ASN A 533 -38.97 -2.81 0.89
C ASN A 533 -38.59 -3.90 1.93
N PHE A 534 -39.04 -3.74 3.16
CA PHE A 534 -38.74 -4.66 4.26
C PHE A 534 -38.99 -6.15 3.92
N PHE A 535 -40.03 -6.45 3.18
CA PHE A 535 -40.37 -7.81 2.78
C PHE A 535 -39.39 -8.36 1.72
N ALA A 536 -38.88 -7.53 0.81
CA ALA A 536 -37.89 -7.94 -0.17
C ALA A 536 -36.55 -8.26 0.51
N LYS A 537 -36.12 -7.46 1.50
CA LYS A 537 -34.93 -7.77 2.32
C LYS A 537 -35.08 -9.09 3.06
N ILE A 538 -36.20 -9.31 3.77
CA ILE A 538 -36.46 -10.58 4.47
C ILE A 538 -36.46 -11.77 3.49
N TRP A 539 -37.12 -11.60 2.35
CA TRP A 539 -37.19 -12.67 1.36
C TRP A 539 -35.83 -13.00 0.75
N HIS A 540 -34.98 -11.99 0.54
CA HIS A 540 -33.61 -12.17 0.12
C HIS A 540 -32.80 -12.95 1.18
N GLU A 541 -32.87 -12.57 2.44
CA GLU A 541 -32.22 -13.27 3.55
C GLU A 541 -32.67 -14.74 3.67
N ILE A 542 -33.96 -15.01 3.47
CA ILE A 542 -34.49 -16.39 3.46
C ILE A 542 -33.90 -17.19 2.31
N LYS A 543 -33.79 -16.59 1.10
CA LYS A 543 -33.20 -17.26 -0.06
C LYS A 543 -31.70 -17.51 0.19
N SER A 544 -30.95 -16.52 0.68
CA SER A 544 -29.53 -16.64 0.99
C SER A 544 -29.28 -17.69 2.08
N PHE A 545 -30.12 -17.70 3.12
CA PHE A 545 -30.08 -18.74 4.16
C PHE A 545 -30.38 -20.14 3.60
N ALA A 546 -31.35 -20.27 2.72
CA ALA A 546 -31.64 -21.56 2.08
C ALA A 546 -30.47 -21.98 1.15
N ALA A 547 -29.92 -21.06 0.36
CA ALA A 547 -28.79 -21.31 -0.51
C ALA A 547 -27.55 -21.76 0.27
N SER A 548 -27.32 -21.23 1.48
CA SER A 548 -26.16 -21.58 2.32
C SER A 548 -26.10 -23.06 2.75
N PHE A 549 -27.16 -23.83 2.56
CA PHE A 549 -27.16 -25.28 2.78
C PHE A 549 -26.67 -26.07 1.56
N PHE A 550 -26.61 -25.45 0.40
CA PHE A 550 -26.28 -26.11 -0.87
C PHE A 550 -25.04 -25.47 -1.52
N VAL A 551 -24.70 -24.25 -1.15
CA VAL A 551 -23.54 -23.50 -1.66
C VAL A 551 -22.56 -23.37 -0.52
N ASP A 552 -21.35 -23.87 -0.69
CA ASP A 552 -20.27 -23.66 0.29
C ASP A 552 -19.61 -22.30 0.03
N TYR A 553 -20.01 -21.29 0.81
CA TYR A 553 -19.45 -19.95 0.73
C TYR A 553 -18.06 -19.82 1.38
N ASN A 554 -17.59 -20.86 2.09
CA ASN A 554 -16.27 -20.86 2.76
C ASN A 554 -15.22 -21.59 1.96
N ALA A 555 -15.62 -22.47 1.02
CA ALA A 555 -14.68 -23.02 0.08
C ALA A 555 -14.15 -21.90 -0.81
N VAL A 556 -12.86 -21.64 -0.75
CA VAL A 556 -12.19 -20.76 -1.68
C VAL A 556 -12.17 -21.51 -3.00
N GLY A 557 -13.31 -21.39 -3.72
CA GLY A 557 -13.48 -21.87 -5.09
C GLY A 557 -13.36 -23.37 -5.34
N ASP A 558 -13.92 -24.20 -4.47
CA ASP A 558 -14.10 -25.62 -4.82
C ASP A 558 -15.19 -25.75 -5.90
N VAL A 559 -14.78 -25.54 -7.13
CA VAL A 559 -15.65 -25.58 -8.33
C VAL A 559 -15.82 -26.99 -8.86
N TYR A 560 -15.08 -27.96 -8.32
CA TYR A 560 -14.99 -29.31 -8.88
C TYR A 560 -15.58 -30.30 -7.88
N ASP A 561 -16.61 -31.03 -8.35
CA ASP A 561 -17.27 -32.04 -7.54
C ASP A 561 -16.30 -33.11 -7.02
N GLU A 562 -16.48 -33.51 -5.77
CA GLU A 562 -15.76 -34.60 -5.09
C GLU A 562 -16.01 -36.00 -5.76
N ASP A 563 -16.64 -36.06 -6.91
CA ASP A 563 -17.01 -37.33 -7.60
C ASP A 563 -15.81 -38.19 -8.08
N GLY A 564 -14.58 -37.79 -7.73
CA GLY A 564 -13.39 -38.66 -7.77
C GLY A 564 -12.95 -39.12 -9.17
N SER A 565 -13.42 -38.47 -10.22
CA SER A 565 -13.09 -38.87 -11.60
C SER A 565 -12.01 -38.00 -12.26
N ASP A 566 -11.68 -36.85 -11.68
CA ASP A 566 -10.71 -35.93 -12.25
C ASP A 566 -9.58 -35.65 -11.24
N ASN A 567 -8.35 -35.64 -11.73
CA ASN A 567 -7.19 -35.22 -10.94
C ASN A 567 -7.32 -33.71 -10.60
N VAL A 568 -7.39 -33.40 -9.34
CA VAL A 568 -7.47 -31.99 -8.83
C VAL A 568 -6.24 -31.73 -7.99
N VAL A 569 -5.46 -30.73 -8.37
CA VAL A 569 -4.31 -30.25 -7.60
C VAL A 569 -4.80 -29.51 -6.36
N LYS A 570 -4.50 -30.05 -5.18
CA LYS A 570 -4.82 -29.40 -3.90
C LYS A 570 -3.70 -28.46 -3.51
N VAL A 571 -4.01 -27.17 -3.42
CA VAL A 571 -3.08 -26.12 -3.05
C VAL A 571 -3.46 -25.56 -1.69
N TRP A 572 -2.55 -25.65 -0.73
CA TRP A 572 -2.75 -25.04 0.58
C TRP A 572 -1.94 -23.75 0.70
N VAL A 573 -2.62 -22.69 1.15
CA VAL A 573 -2.04 -21.36 1.37
C VAL A 573 -1.94 -21.12 2.87
N LEU A 574 -0.74 -20.81 3.35
CA LEU A 574 -0.44 -20.63 4.78
C LEU A 574 -0.52 -19.15 5.22
N THR A 575 -0.97 -18.27 4.36
CA THR A 575 -1.16 -16.84 4.61
C THR A 575 -2.62 -16.47 4.86
N GLY A 576 -2.92 -15.17 4.80
CA GLY A 576 -4.27 -14.66 5.05
C GLY A 576 -5.32 -15.11 4.02
N ARG A 577 -6.60 -15.04 4.41
CA ARG A 577 -7.74 -15.41 3.56
C ARG A 577 -7.80 -14.57 2.28
N ASP A 578 -7.45 -13.29 2.37
CA ASP A 578 -7.50 -12.37 1.23
C ASP A 578 -6.53 -12.80 0.13
N GLN A 579 -5.31 -13.18 0.49
CA GLN A 579 -4.30 -13.71 -0.43
C GLN A 579 -4.76 -15.03 -1.08
N GLY A 580 -5.36 -15.94 -0.30
CA GLY A 580 -5.94 -17.17 -0.84
C GLY A 580 -7.10 -16.92 -1.82
N THR A 581 -7.89 -15.88 -1.57
CA THR A 581 -8.99 -15.48 -2.46
C THR A 581 -8.46 -14.90 -3.77
N ILE A 582 -7.43 -14.04 -3.71
CA ILE A 582 -6.77 -13.48 -4.90
C ILE A 582 -6.15 -14.61 -5.72
N LEU A 583 -5.36 -15.49 -5.10
CA LEU A 583 -4.76 -16.63 -5.78
C LEU A 583 -5.82 -17.48 -6.49
N LYS A 584 -6.92 -17.80 -5.81
CA LYS A 584 -7.99 -18.60 -6.42
C LYS A 584 -8.63 -17.90 -7.61
N SER A 585 -8.89 -16.59 -7.50
CA SER A 585 -9.39 -15.79 -8.62
C SER A 585 -8.46 -15.88 -9.83
N MET A 586 -7.14 -15.70 -9.60
CA MET A 586 -6.15 -15.79 -10.67
C MET A 586 -6.07 -17.21 -11.29
N VAL A 587 -6.18 -18.25 -10.47
CA VAL A 587 -6.23 -19.64 -10.95
C VAL A 587 -7.44 -19.84 -11.86
N ASP A 588 -8.61 -19.37 -11.46
CA ASP A 588 -9.84 -19.50 -12.23
C ASP A 588 -9.84 -18.64 -13.50
N ASP A 589 -9.25 -17.46 -13.42
CA ASP A 589 -9.26 -16.50 -14.53
C ASP A 589 -8.20 -16.80 -15.59
N THR A 590 -7.02 -17.35 -15.18
CA THR A 590 -5.88 -17.53 -16.09
C THR A 590 -5.38 -18.95 -16.15
N PHE A 591 -4.99 -19.58 -15.04
CA PHE A 591 -4.31 -20.87 -15.06
C PHE A 591 -5.19 -22.01 -15.55
N THR A 592 -6.34 -22.25 -14.92
CA THR A 592 -7.23 -23.37 -15.27
C THR A 592 -7.76 -23.29 -16.68
N PRO A 593 -8.19 -22.11 -17.22
CA PRO A 593 -8.64 -22.00 -18.59
C PRO A 593 -7.57 -22.31 -19.64
N ASP A 594 -6.32 -21.99 -19.36
CA ASP A 594 -5.21 -22.13 -20.31
C ASP A 594 -4.55 -23.53 -20.23
N SER A 595 -4.37 -24.05 -19.02
CA SER A 595 -3.73 -25.36 -18.79
C SER A 595 -4.71 -26.54 -18.85
N GLY A 596 -5.98 -26.32 -18.52
CA GLY A 596 -6.97 -27.36 -18.30
C GLY A 596 -6.80 -28.10 -16.96
N VAL A 597 -5.79 -27.75 -16.16
CA VAL A 597 -5.54 -28.34 -14.85
C VAL A 597 -6.48 -27.73 -13.81
N LYS A 598 -7.15 -28.57 -13.06
CA LYS A 598 -8.07 -28.17 -12.00
C LYS A 598 -7.32 -27.98 -10.70
N VAL A 599 -7.59 -26.88 -10.00
CA VAL A 599 -6.91 -26.52 -8.75
C VAL A 599 -7.92 -26.20 -7.67
N ASN A 600 -7.78 -26.82 -6.50
CA ASN A 600 -8.51 -26.48 -5.29
C ASN A 600 -7.58 -25.74 -4.32
N VAL A 601 -7.92 -24.49 -3.99
CA VAL A 601 -7.15 -23.62 -3.09
C VAL A 601 -7.82 -23.58 -1.72
N GLU A 602 -7.08 -23.98 -0.68
CA GLU A 602 -7.54 -23.94 0.72
C GLU A 602 -6.59 -23.12 1.60
N VAL A 603 -7.14 -22.28 2.48
CA VAL A 603 -6.36 -21.55 3.48
C VAL A 603 -6.27 -22.38 4.75
N VAL A 604 -5.05 -22.74 5.15
CA VAL A 604 -4.79 -23.71 6.23
C VAL A 604 -3.78 -23.15 7.24
N ASP A 605 -3.97 -23.51 8.52
CA ASP A 605 -2.99 -23.18 9.56
C ASP A 605 -1.67 -23.93 9.33
N PRO A 606 -0.51 -23.25 9.37
CA PRO A 606 0.80 -23.87 9.14
C PRO A 606 1.08 -25.10 10.00
N GLY A 607 0.60 -25.11 11.25
CA GLY A 607 0.77 -26.22 12.19
C GLY A 607 0.03 -27.50 11.80
N ALA A 608 -0.92 -27.43 10.85
CA ALA A 608 -1.68 -28.57 10.39
C ALA A 608 -0.98 -29.38 9.28
N VAL A 609 -0.11 -28.74 8.51
CA VAL A 609 0.44 -29.30 7.25
C VAL A 609 1.19 -30.62 7.49
N MET A 610 2.18 -30.64 8.38
CA MET A 610 2.97 -31.84 8.67
C MET A 610 2.09 -33.01 9.14
N ASN A 611 1.11 -32.72 10.01
CA ASN A 611 0.22 -33.76 10.52
C ASN A 611 -0.67 -34.34 9.43
N ALA A 612 -1.16 -33.52 8.51
CA ALA A 612 -1.97 -33.94 7.38
C ALA A 612 -1.15 -34.76 6.38
N VAL A 613 0.07 -34.33 6.04
CA VAL A 613 1.00 -35.06 5.17
C VAL A 613 1.33 -36.43 5.77
N MET A 614 1.65 -36.50 7.04
CA MET A 614 1.91 -37.77 7.74
C MET A 614 0.69 -38.70 7.79
N ALA A 615 -0.53 -38.15 7.74
CA ALA A 615 -1.77 -38.91 7.71
C ALA A 615 -2.21 -39.32 6.26
N GLY A 616 -1.43 -38.95 5.24
CA GLY A 616 -1.77 -39.18 3.82
C GLY A 616 -2.96 -38.37 3.31
N ARG A 617 -3.20 -37.19 3.93
CA ARG A 617 -4.29 -36.25 3.61
C ARG A 617 -3.75 -34.84 3.32
N GLY A 618 -2.47 -34.73 3.03
CA GLY A 618 -1.83 -33.46 2.70
C GLY A 618 -2.28 -32.91 1.35
N PRO A 619 -1.91 -31.65 1.04
CA PRO A 619 -2.09 -31.07 -0.30
C PRO A 619 -1.06 -31.64 -1.28
N ASN A 620 -1.12 -31.20 -2.54
CA ASN A 620 -0.08 -31.44 -3.53
C ASN A 620 0.96 -30.35 -3.53
N VAL A 621 0.52 -29.09 -3.36
CA VAL A 621 1.39 -27.91 -3.27
C VAL A 621 1.04 -27.09 -2.03
N VAL A 622 2.06 -26.55 -1.38
CA VAL A 622 1.91 -25.67 -0.22
C VAL A 622 2.62 -24.36 -0.53
N LEU A 623 1.90 -23.23 -0.43
CA LEU A 623 2.43 -21.90 -0.58
C LEU A 623 2.77 -21.29 0.79
N SER A 624 3.74 -20.37 0.77
CA SER A 624 4.18 -19.58 1.92
C SER A 624 4.70 -20.43 3.09
N VAL A 625 5.39 -21.54 2.78
CA VAL A 625 6.09 -22.31 3.80
C VAL A 625 7.33 -21.57 4.29
N GLY A 626 7.59 -21.64 5.60
CA GLY A 626 8.81 -21.03 6.17
C GLY A 626 10.08 -21.70 5.65
N ALA A 627 11.17 -20.97 5.62
CA ALA A 627 12.45 -21.36 5.03
C ALA A 627 13.02 -22.68 5.54
N ASP A 628 12.77 -23.03 6.82
CA ASP A 628 13.24 -24.28 7.45
C ASP A 628 12.44 -25.52 7.07
N GLN A 629 11.27 -25.37 6.42
CA GLN A 629 10.35 -26.47 6.19
C GLN A 629 10.75 -27.39 5.01
N PRO A 630 11.10 -26.88 3.80
CA PRO A 630 11.32 -27.74 2.63
C PRO A 630 12.35 -28.85 2.87
N VAL A 631 13.52 -28.51 3.44
CA VAL A 631 14.56 -29.48 3.77
C VAL A 631 14.11 -30.44 4.88
N ASN A 632 13.34 -29.98 5.85
CA ASN A 632 12.76 -30.82 6.88
C ASN A 632 11.75 -31.84 6.34
N TYR A 633 10.97 -31.50 5.30
CA TYR A 633 10.09 -32.44 4.60
C TYR A 633 10.87 -33.38 3.70
N ALA A 634 11.91 -32.88 3.00
CA ALA A 634 12.80 -33.68 2.17
C ALA A 634 13.49 -34.79 2.95
N LEU A 635 14.03 -34.50 4.15
CA LEU A 635 14.63 -35.49 5.06
C LEU A 635 13.67 -36.61 5.46
N ARG A 636 12.37 -36.40 5.34
CA ARG A 636 11.30 -37.37 5.61
C ARG A 636 10.73 -38.02 4.35
N ASN A 637 11.30 -37.73 3.19
CA ASN A 637 10.79 -38.12 1.87
C ASN A 637 9.34 -37.63 1.63
N ALA A 638 9.02 -36.44 2.15
CA ALA A 638 7.69 -35.85 2.04
C ALA A 638 7.62 -34.62 1.12
N ALA A 639 8.77 -34.06 0.71
CA ALA A 639 8.86 -33.03 -0.33
C ALA A 639 9.39 -33.65 -1.62
N GLU A 640 8.87 -33.17 -2.75
CA GLU A 640 9.34 -33.55 -4.09
C GLU A 640 10.66 -32.84 -4.41
N ASP A 641 11.58 -33.59 -5.05
CA ASP A 641 12.80 -33.04 -5.60
C ASP A 641 12.52 -32.36 -6.95
N LEU A 642 12.57 -31.02 -6.94
CA LEU A 642 12.23 -30.24 -8.13
C LEU A 642 13.30 -30.34 -9.25
N THR A 643 14.52 -30.77 -8.94
CA THR A 643 15.58 -30.95 -9.95
C THR A 643 15.34 -32.13 -10.88
N GLN A 644 14.32 -32.95 -10.61
CA GLN A 644 13.91 -34.09 -11.47
C GLN A 644 13.04 -33.66 -12.65
N PHE A 645 12.50 -32.45 -12.67
CA PHE A 645 11.75 -31.92 -13.81
C PHE A 645 12.69 -31.35 -14.88
N ASP A 646 12.44 -31.66 -16.15
CA ASP A 646 13.35 -31.30 -17.25
C ASP A 646 13.55 -29.77 -17.42
N ASP A 647 12.57 -28.97 -17.03
CA ASP A 647 12.49 -27.52 -17.19
C ASP A 647 12.72 -26.73 -15.88
N TRP A 648 13.19 -27.38 -14.82
CA TRP A 648 13.40 -26.73 -13.53
C TRP A 648 14.34 -25.51 -13.61
N GLN A 649 15.36 -25.55 -14.46
CA GLN A 649 16.33 -24.46 -14.63
C GLN A 649 15.71 -23.20 -15.20
N GLU A 650 14.70 -23.33 -16.05
CA GLU A 650 13.94 -22.21 -16.59
C GLU A 650 13.20 -21.48 -15.47
N VAL A 651 12.51 -22.24 -14.60
CA VAL A 651 11.81 -21.68 -13.42
C VAL A 651 12.77 -20.94 -12.49
N PHE A 652 13.92 -21.54 -12.19
CA PHE A 652 14.89 -20.94 -11.26
C PHE A 652 15.71 -19.81 -11.87
N SER A 653 15.66 -19.58 -13.20
CA SER A 653 16.35 -18.46 -13.85
C SER A 653 15.84 -17.08 -13.40
N HIS A 654 14.61 -17.01 -12.86
CA HIS A 654 14.00 -15.79 -12.32
C HIS A 654 14.45 -15.46 -10.90
N TYR A 655 15.28 -16.30 -10.27
CA TYR A 655 15.70 -16.19 -8.88
C TYR A 655 17.22 -16.14 -8.74
N THR A 656 17.72 -15.46 -7.71
CA THR A 656 19.14 -15.51 -7.37
C THR A 656 19.48 -16.82 -6.64
N GLU A 657 20.71 -17.29 -6.75
CA GLU A 657 21.14 -18.53 -6.06
C GLU A 657 20.97 -18.42 -4.53
N SER A 658 21.25 -17.23 -3.98
CA SER A 658 21.04 -16.93 -2.56
C SER A 658 19.60 -17.16 -2.11
N SER A 659 18.61 -16.96 -2.99
CA SER A 659 17.17 -17.10 -2.67
C SER A 659 16.76 -18.55 -2.40
N TYR A 660 17.35 -19.53 -3.10
CA TYR A 660 16.97 -20.93 -2.98
C TYR A 660 18.01 -21.82 -2.28
N GLU A 661 19.16 -21.27 -1.87
CA GLU A 661 20.18 -22.03 -1.13
C GLU A 661 19.62 -22.63 0.16
N GLN A 662 18.73 -21.95 0.83
CA GLN A 662 18.05 -22.43 2.04
C GLN A 662 17.10 -23.64 1.80
N TYR A 663 16.69 -23.89 0.55
CA TYR A 663 15.81 -25.01 0.16
C TYR A 663 16.57 -26.16 -0.48
N ARG A 664 17.90 -26.07 -0.50
CA ARG A 664 18.79 -27.07 -1.07
C ARG A 664 19.22 -28.10 0.00
N LEU A 665 19.17 -29.37 -0.35
CA LEU A 665 19.78 -30.44 0.39
C LEU A 665 20.69 -31.25 -0.57
N ASP A 666 22.00 -31.18 -0.36
CA ASP A 666 23.00 -31.66 -1.29
C ASP A 666 22.83 -31.00 -2.69
N GLU A 667 22.65 -31.78 -3.75
CA GLU A 667 22.49 -31.30 -5.13
C GLU A 667 21.00 -31.06 -5.50
N HIS A 668 20.05 -31.27 -4.59
CA HIS A 668 18.63 -31.28 -4.84
C HIS A 668 17.93 -30.06 -4.25
N ILE A 669 16.92 -29.55 -4.94
CA ILE A 669 16.13 -28.37 -4.53
C ILE A 669 14.69 -28.80 -4.29
N TYR A 670 14.10 -28.40 -3.16
CA TYR A 670 12.80 -28.89 -2.67
C TYR A 670 11.70 -27.83 -2.59
N ALA A 671 11.99 -26.59 -2.96
CA ALA A 671 10.97 -25.55 -3.04
C ALA A 671 11.41 -24.42 -3.99
N VAL A 672 10.43 -23.73 -4.56
CA VAL A 672 10.63 -22.48 -5.32
C VAL A 672 10.50 -21.31 -4.35
N PRO A 673 11.42 -20.34 -4.32
CA PRO A 673 11.28 -19.12 -3.51
C PRO A 673 9.98 -18.40 -3.86
N GLU A 674 9.28 -17.87 -2.85
CA GLU A 674 8.04 -17.12 -3.04
C GLU A 674 8.21 -15.68 -2.61
N THR A 675 8.60 -15.46 -1.37
CA THR A 675 8.92 -14.11 -0.86
C THR A 675 10.36 -14.05 -0.38
N GLN A 676 10.93 -12.85 -0.42
CA GLN A 676 12.28 -12.58 0.07
C GLN A 676 12.34 -11.24 0.78
N THR A 677 13.11 -11.17 1.85
CA THR A 677 13.40 -9.92 2.56
C THR A 677 14.87 -9.88 2.99
N PHE A 678 15.43 -8.69 2.94
CA PHE A 678 16.79 -8.34 3.39
C PHE A 678 16.76 -6.95 4.01
N ASN A 679 17.86 -6.54 4.66
CA ASN A 679 17.91 -5.25 5.33
C ASN A 679 18.44 -4.14 4.42
N VAL A 680 17.95 -2.92 4.69
CA VAL A 680 18.50 -1.65 4.20
C VAL A 680 18.67 -0.70 5.36
N MET A 681 19.37 0.40 5.17
CA MET A 681 19.54 1.42 6.17
C MET A 681 18.66 2.63 5.88
N PHE A 682 17.67 2.87 6.71
CA PHE A 682 16.81 4.05 6.68
C PHE A 682 17.46 5.22 7.42
N TYR A 683 17.30 6.43 6.90
CA TYR A 683 17.82 7.64 7.53
C TYR A 683 16.90 8.86 7.35
N ARG A 684 16.88 9.74 8.35
CA ARG A 684 16.12 11.00 8.38
C ARG A 684 17.03 12.13 7.92
N LYS A 685 16.75 12.66 6.72
CA LYS A 685 17.49 13.78 6.11
C LYS A 685 17.50 15.00 7.02
N ASP A 686 16.32 15.42 7.49
CA ASP A 686 16.14 16.59 8.35
C ASP A 686 16.87 16.48 9.71
N VAL A 687 16.86 15.30 10.32
CA VAL A 687 17.50 15.09 11.63
C VAL A 687 19.00 14.97 11.49
N LEU A 688 19.52 14.33 10.44
CA LEU A 688 20.96 14.25 10.20
C LEU A 688 21.54 15.63 9.90
N GLU A 689 20.82 16.46 9.12
CA GLU A 689 21.20 17.85 8.86
C GLU A 689 21.22 18.68 10.16
N GLU A 690 20.17 18.55 11.01
CA GLU A 690 20.12 19.21 12.34
C GLU A 690 21.30 18.84 13.23
N LEU A 691 21.81 17.59 13.12
CA LEU A 691 22.92 17.07 13.90
C LEU A 691 24.29 17.25 13.23
N GLU A 692 24.34 17.81 12.03
CA GLU A 692 25.55 17.94 11.20
C GLU A 692 26.25 16.58 10.98
N LEU A 693 25.47 15.53 10.70
CA LEU A 693 25.95 14.16 10.46
C LEU A 693 25.77 13.75 8.99
N GLU A 694 26.74 13.04 8.47
CA GLU A 694 26.70 12.41 7.13
C GLU A 694 26.11 10.99 7.22
N ILE A 695 25.66 10.43 6.10
CA ILE A 695 25.14 9.07 6.02
C ILE A 695 26.31 8.07 6.19
N PRO A 696 26.28 7.15 7.15
CA PRO A 696 27.38 6.22 7.41
C PRO A 696 27.49 5.15 6.32
N ASN A 697 28.69 4.91 5.83
CA ASN A 697 28.96 3.86 4.83
C ASN A 697 29.42 2.56 5.47
N THR A 698 30.05 2.62 6.64
CA THR A 698 30.62 1.48 7.36
C THR A 698 30.04 1.38 8.77
N TRP A 699 30.18 0.21 9.38
CA TRP A 699 29.85 0.03 10.80
C TRP A 699 30.69 0.94 11.70
N GLN A 700 31.92 1.28 11.27
CA GLN A 700 32.80 2.18 12.03
C GLN A 700 32.26 3.60 12.02
N ASP A 701 31.82 4.09 10.83
CA ASP A 701 31.19 5.41 10.71
C ASP A 701 29.96 5.51 11.62
N LEU A 702 29.11 4.47 11.59
CA LEU A 702 27.92 4.41 12.46
C LEU A 702 28.27 4.48 13.93
N ILE A 703 29.30 3.76 14.36
CA ILE A 703 29.77 3.78 15.77
C ILE A 703 30.32 5.17 16.13
N GLU A 704 31.03 5.84 15.23
CA GLU A 704 31.60 7.17 15.46
C GLU A 704 30.53 8.27 15.60
N MET A 705 29.34 8.07 15.01
CA MET A 705 28.20 8.99 15.15
C MET A 705 27.45 8.82 16.49
N LEU A 706 27.53 7.64 17.14
CA LEU A 706 26.77 7.34 18.36
C LEU A 706 26.92 8.38 19.48
N PRO A 707 28.12 8.94 19.78
CA PRO A 707 28.25 9.97 20.81
C PRO A 707 27.38 11.21 20.54
N THR A 708 27.30 11.65 19.29
CA THR A 708 26.48 12.82 18.91
C THR A 708 24.99 12.47 19.02
N ILE A 709 24.57 11.33 18.48
CA ILE A 709 23.18 10.87 18.53
C ILE A 709 22.73 10.68 19.98
N GLN A 710 23.48 9.94 20.78
CA GLN A 710 23.14 9.65 22.19
C GLN A 710 23.28 10.88 23.08
N GLY A 711 24.20 11.80 22.76
CA GLY A 711 24.33 13.09 23.46
C GLY A 711 23.06 13.93 23.38
N ASN A 712 22.26 13.74 22.33
CA ASN A 712 20.96 14.34 22.13
C ASN A 712 19.79 13.44 22.59
N ASN A 713 20.03 12.42 23.40
CA ASN A 713 19.04 11.42 23.85
C ASN A 713 18.32 10.68 22.70
N LEU A 714 18.90 10.68 21.51
CA LEU A 714 18.45 9.91 20.37
C LEU A 714 19.16 8.54 20.34
N SER A 715 18.73 7.65 19.46
CA SER A 715 19.28 6.30 19.36
C SER A 715 19.37 5.86 17.89
N VAL A 716 20.13 4.81 17.64
CA VAL A 716 20.18 4.14 16.33
C VAL A 716 19.36 2.85 16.40
N GLY A 717 18.64 2.54 15.33
CA GLY A 717 17.90 1.29 15.17
C GLY A 717 18.78 0.19 14.55
N ILE A 718 18.72 -1.01 15.11
CA ILE A 718 19.26 -2.23 14.51
C ILE A 718 18.17 -3.31 14.53
N PRO A 719 18.18 -4.34 13.68
CA PRO A 719 17.13 -5.34 13.66
C PRO A 719 16.87 -5.93 15.05
N THR A 720 15.59 -5.91 15.47
CA THR A 720 15.12 -6.49 16.73
C THR A 720 13.89 -7.36 16.48
N ALA A 721 13.67 -8.37 17.31
CA ALA A 721 12.54 -9.29 17.20
C ALA A 721 11.15 -8.60 17.26
N ALA A 722 11.08 -7.40 17.82
CA ALA A 722 9.85 -6.61 17.89
C ALA A 722 9.62 -5.75 16.63
N GLY A 723 10.67 -5.48 15.85
CA GLY A 723 10.63 -4.66 14.64
C GLY A 723 10.44 -5.45 13.35
N SER A 724 10.60 -6.76 13.36
CA SER A 724 10.30 -7.59 12.20
C SER A 724 8.79 -7.81 12.11
N SER A 725 8.13 -7.02 11.28
CA SER A 725 6.76 -7.28 10.84
C SER A 725 6.73 -8.43 9.81
N SER A 726 7.48 -9.50 10.06
CA SER A 726 7.28 -10.71 9.26
C SER A 726 5.95 -11.32 9.69
N THR A 727 5.07 -11.48 8.75
CA THR A 727 3.79 -12.19 8.80
C THR A 727 3.92 -13.68 9.18
N THR A 728 4.90 -14.05 9.96
CA THR A 728 4.99 -15.37 10.56
C THR A 728 4.13 -15.39 11.82
N THR A 729 2.96 -15.96 11.64
CA THR A 729 2.02 -16.52 12.64
C THR A 729 2.36 -16.25 14.09
N ALA A 730 1.59 -15.34 14.68
CA ALA A 730 1.51 -15.06 16.10
C ALA A 730 0.97 -16.26 16.90
N SER A 731 1.66 -17.39 16.90
CA SER A 731 1.40 -18.46 17.85
C SER A 731 2.60 -18.63 18.77
N THR A 732 2.53 -18.02 19.93
CA THR A 732 3.52 -17.94 21.00
C THR A 732 4.42 -16.69 20.96
N ALA A 733 3.84 -15.51 20.79
CA ALA A 733 4.48 -14.28 21.23
C ALA A 733 4.51 -14.25 22.78
N VAL A 734 5.38 -15.04 23.37
CA VAL A 734 6.06 -14.56 24.57
C VAL A 734 6.90 -13.40 24.04
N ALA A 735 6.62 -12.18 24.48
CA ALA A 735 7.43 -11.01 24.17
C ALA A 735 8.88 -11.35 24.53
N SER A 736 9.64 -11.83 23.56
CA SER A 736 11.01 -12.23 23.80
C SER A 736 11.84 -10.96 23.67
N ASN A 737 12.34 -10.46 24.76
CA ASN A 737 13.37 -9.42 24.83
C ASN A 737 14.67 -9.92 24.17
N THR A 738 14.59 -10.56 23.02
CA THR A 738 15.72 -11.15 22.34
C THR A 738 15.95 -10.37 21.06
N PRO A 739 17.15 -9.87 20.82
CA PRO A 739 17.52 -9.28 19.56
C PRO A 739 17.32 -10.25 18.38
N ASP A 740 17.04 -9.72 17.23
CA ASP A 740 16.97 -10.46 15.98
C ASP A 740 18.35 -10.96 15.57
N LEU A 741 18.43 -12.14 14.99
CA LEU A 741 19.71 -12.72 14.57
C LEU A 741 20.21 -12.20 13.22
N SER A 742 19.38 -11.51 12.43
CA SER A 742 19.74 -11.08 11.08
C SER A 742 21.05 -10.28 11.07
N LEU A 743 21.21 -9.31 11.96
CA LEU A 743 22.44 -8.53 12.06
C LEU A 743 23.66 -9.38 12.49
N TYR A 744 23.48 -10.42 13.30
CA TYR A 744 24.57 -11.34 13.61
C TYR A 744 25.01 -12.09 12.36
N PHE A 745 24.09 -12.56 11.55
CA PHE A 745 24.39 -13.23 10.28
C PHE A 745 25.02 -12.27 9.28
N THR A 746 24.51 -11.05 9.16
CA THR A 746 25.11 -9.99 8.34
C THR A 746 26.59 -9.78 8.69
N LEU A 747 26.91 -9.59 9.98
CA LEU A 747 28.29 -9.42 10.42
C LEU A 747 29.14 -10.68 10.17
N LEU A 748 28.56 -11.88 10.35
CA LEU A 748 29.23 -13.14 10.07
C LEU A 748 29.67 -13.23 8.61
N PHE A 749 28.78 -12.94 7.68
CA PHE A 749 29.05 -12.98 6.24
C PHE A 749 30.03 -11.90 5.83
N GLN A 750 29.88 -10.67 6.28
CA GLN A 750 30.82 -9.60 6.05
C GLN A 750 32.22 -9.87 6.60
N TYR A 751 32.37 -10.74 7.60
CA TYR A 751 33.68 -11.21 8.09
C TYR A 751 34.19 -12.45 7.37
N GLY A 752 33.52 -12.87 6.29
CA GLY A 752 33.90 -14.01 5.46
C GLY A 752 33.62 -15.36 6.12
N GLY A 753 32.71 -15.39 7.10
CA GLY A 753 32.26 -16.63 7.76
C GLY A 753 31.02 -17.19 7.14
N ASP A 754 30.66 -18.40 7.57
CA ASP A 754 29.41 -19.07 7.24
C ASP A 754 28.82 -19.68 8.52
N MET A 755 27.57 -20.15 8.47
CA MET A 755 26.90 -20.81 9.59
C MET A 755 27.35 -22.25 9.76
N TYR A 756 27.67 -22.92 8.68
CA TYR A 756 28.05 -24.34 8.63
C TYR A 756 29.23 -24.57 7.71
N ASN A 757 29.93 -25.67 7.91
CA ASN A 757 30.94 -26.09 6.97
C ASN A 757 30.31 -26.55 5.65
N GLU A 758 31.10 -26.66 4.58
CA GLU A 758 30.64 -27.02 3.22
C GLU A 758 29.80 -28.32 3.19
N GLN A 759 30.08 -29.25 4.05
CA GLN A 759 29.38 -30.56 4.15
C GLN A 759 28.12 -30.50 5.01
N GLY A 760 27.80 -29.35 5.66
CA GLY A 760 26.67 -29.23 6.57
C GLY A 760 26.71 -30.19 7.78
N THR A 761 27.91 -30.63 8.20
CA THR A 761 28.11 -31.60 9.28
C THR A 761 28.33 -30.94 10.64
N LYS A 762 28.75 -29.69 10.66
CA LYS A 762 28.97 -28.91 11.88
C LYS A 762 28.77 -27.41 11.64
N THR A 763 28.46 -26.70 12.70
CA THR A 763 28.46 -25.22 12.68
C THR A 763 29.88 -24.68 12.70
N THR A 764 30.07 -23.48 12.20
CA THR A 764 31.34 -22.72 12.15
C THR A 764 31.27 -21.42 13.00
N VAL A 765 30.24 -21.27 13.84
CA VAL A 765 30.05 -20.06 14.68
C VAL A 765 31.16 -19.92 15.75
N ASP A 766 31.95 -20.95 16.00
CA ASP A 766 33.14 -20.96 16.88
C ASP A 766 34.44 -20.67 16.12
N ASP A 767 34.42 -20.52 14.81
CA ASP A 767 35.56 -20.07 14.00
C ASP A 767 35.85 -18.58 14.23
N GLU A 768 36.97 -18.08 13.71
CA GLU A 768 37.42 -16.71 13.93
C GLU A 768 36.36 -15.66 13.52
N ALA A 769 35.74 -15.83 12.34
CA ALA A 769 34.67 -14.94 11.83
C ALA A 769 33.43 -15.01 12.70
N GLY A 770 32.97 -16.21 13.08
CA GLY A 770 31.81 -16.42 13.93
C GLY A 770 31.94 -15.80 15.31
N VAL A 771 33.12 -16.04 15.97
CA VAL A 771 33.44 -15.45 17.27
C VAL A 771 33.52 -13.92 17.18
N LYS A 772 34.11 -13.37 16.11
CA LYS A 772 34.24 -11.93 15.90
C LYS A 772 32.86 -11.31 15.70
N ALA A 773 32.04 -11.88 14.83
CA ALA A 773 30.68 -11.41 14.57
C ALA A 773 29.84 -11.42 15.84
N PHE A 774 29.89 -12.52 16.62
CA PHE A 774 29.15 -12.64 17.87
C PHE A 774 29.60 -11.59 18.91
N LYS A 775 30.88 -11.35 19.02
CA LYS A 775 31.43 -10.34 19.92
C LYS A 775 30.98 -8.94 19.54
N ASP A 776 31.11 -8.58 18.26
CA ASP A 776 30.79 -7.24 17.79
C ASP A 776 29.26 -7.00 17.87
N TYR A 777 28.44 -8.02 17.56
CA TYR A 777 26.99 -7.95 17.72
C TYR A 777 26.56 -7.67 19.17
N VAL A 778 27.08 -8.39 20.16
CA VAL A 778 26.67 -8.16 21.56
C VAL A 778 27.19 -6.83 22.13
N ARG A 779 28.25 -6.24 21.54
CA ARG A 779 28.77 -4.93 21.92
C ARG A 779 27.77 -3.80 21.61
N TYR A 780 26.93 -3.92 20.58
CA TYR A 780 25.89 -2.92 20.30
C TYR A 780 24.99 -2.70 21.52
N PHE A 781 24.68 -3.74 22.26
CA PHE A 781 23.84 -3.68 23.45
C PHE A 781 24.63 -3.39 24.73
N ASN A 782 25.76 -4.06 24.91
CA ASN A 782 26.53 -4.01 26.15
C ASN A 782 27.42 -2.77 26.30
N ASP A 783 28.03 -2.33 25.17
CA ASP A 783 29.04 -1.28 25.18
C ASP A 783 28.45 0.04 24.62
N TYR A 784 27.63 -0.07 23.58
CA TYR A 784 27.08 1.12 22.90
C TYR A 784 25.66 1.47 23.36
N GLY A 785 25.02 0.63 24.19
CA GLY A 785 23.75 0.95 24.84
C GLY A 785 22.55 1.03 23.90
N ILE A 786 22.61 0.38 22.73
CA ILE A 786 21.47 0.31 21.83
C ILE A 786 20.35 -0.50 22.49
N PRO A 787 19.08 -0.05 22.46
CA PRO A 787 17.98 -0.77 23.09
C PRO A 787 17.73 -2.13 22.42
N THR A 788 17.39 -3.14 23.21
CA THR A 788 17.09 -4.50 22.73
C THR A 788 15.66 -4.67 22.23
N VAL A 789 14.75 -3.76 22.61
CA VAL A 789 13.32 -3.82 22.26
C VAL A 789 12.81 -2.39 22.00
N TYR A 790 12.24 -2.18 20.83
CA TYR A 790 11.60 -0.93 20.45
C TYR A 790 10.76 -1.13 19.19
N ASP A 791 9.87 -0.21 18.91
CA ASP A 791 9.17 -0.07 17.63
C ASP A 791 9.96 0.92 16.76
N PHE A 792 10.59 0.41 15.70
CA PHE A 792 11.44 1.21 14.83
C PHE A 792 10.62 2.27 14.08
N VAL A 793 9.51 1.88 13.46
CA VAL A 793 8.66 2.79 12.66
C VAL A 793 8.21 3.99 13.48
N SER A 794 7.69 3.74 14.70
CA SER A 794 7.25 4.81 15.60
C SER A 794 8.38 5.74 16.03
N ARG A 795 9.57 5.21 16.31
CA ARG A 795 10.72 6.01 16.74
C ARG A 795 11.42 6.72 15.58
N PHE A 796 11.45 6.12 14.41
CA PHE A 796 11.94 6.74 13.18
C PHE A 796 11.06 7.91 12.76
N ARG A 797 9.74 7.70 12.76
CA ARG A 797 8.73 8.72 12.47
C ARG A 797 8.89 9.95 13.38
N SER A 798 9.04 9.76 14.68
CA SER A 798 9.23 10.86 15.63
C SER A 798 10.63 11.50 15.55
N GLY A 799 11.58 10.91 14.80
CA GLY A 799 12.98 11.34 14.77
C GLY A 799 13.80 10.91 15.99
N GLU A 800 13.26 10.06 16.87
CA GLU A 800 13.99 9.48 18.02
C GLU A 800 15.09 8.50 17.59
N MET A 801 14.87 7.81 16.45
CA MET A 801 15.86 6.96 15.80
C MET A 801 16.09 7.46 14.37
N PRO A 802 16.98 8.45 14.16
CA PRO A 802 17.17 9.06 12.84
C PRO A 802 17.89 8.15 11.84
N ILE A 803 18.54 7.08 12.30
CA ILE A 803 19.15 6.03 11.48
C ILE A 803 18.67 4.69 12.01
N GLY A 804 18.34 3.78 11.12
CA GLY A 804 18.01 2.42 11.51
C GLY A 804 18.12 1.40 10.38
N ILE A 805 18.56 0.20 10.74
CA ILE A 805 18.65 -0.94 9.83
C ILE A 805 17.41 -1.79 10.04
N SER A 806 16.67 -2.02 8.97
CA SER A 806 15.42 -2.78 9.00
C SER A 806 15.18 -3.43 7.63
N ALA A 807 14.26 -4.39 7.59
CA ALA A 807 13.84 -5.00 6.33
C ALA A 807 13.36 -3.91 5.34
N TYR A 808 13.70 -4.05 4.06
CA TYR A 808 13.30 -3.09 3.04
C TYR A 808 11.77 -2.87 2.97
N SER A 809 10.97 -3.88 3.31
CA SER A 809 9.51 -3.78 3.40
C SER A 809 9.02 -2.76 4.45
N THR A 810 9.89 -2.30 5.36
CA THR A 810 9.59 -1.20 6.30
C THR A 810 9.29 0.10 5.56
N TYR A 811 9.85 0.30 4.36
CA TYR A 811 9.51 1.39 3.45
C TYR A 811 7.98 1.50 3.25
N ASN A 812 7.34 0.38 2.91
CA ASN A 812 5.89 0.35 2.67
C ASN A 812 5.09 0.80 3.90
N THR A 813 5.55 0.39 5.08
CA THR A 813 4.92 0.81 6.34
C THR A 813 5.12 2.29 6.61
N LEU A 814 6.31 2.84 6.36
CA LEU A 814 6.62 4.26 6.55
C LEU A 814 5.84 5.13 5.57
N MET A 815 5.77 4.77 4.30
CA MET A 815 5.01 5.50 3.28
C MET A 815 3.54 5.68 3.66
N VAL A 816 2.95 4.66 4.26
CA VAL A 816 1.55 4.65 4.65
C VAL A 816 1.31 5.27 6.02
N SER A 817 2.14 4.93 7.03
CA SER A 817 1.87 5.31 8.41
C SER A 817 2.49 6.65 8.84
N ALA A 818 3.36 7.23 8.02
CA ALA A 818 4.10 8.46 8.36
C ALA A 818 4.10 9.49 7.21
N PRO A 819 2.93 9.86 6.68
CA PRO A 819 2.83 10.79 5.55
C PRO A 819 3.45 12.17 5.86
N GLU A 820 3.36 12.63 7.11
CA GLU A 820 3.89 13.91 7.56
C GLU A 820 5.41 14.06 7.48
N ILE A 821 6.14 12.97 7.26
CA ILE A 821 7.60 12.99 7.06
C ILE A 821 7.99 12.59 5.63
N ARG A 822 7.06 12.57 4.69
CA ARG A 822 7.34 12.29 3.27
C ARG A 822 8.39 13.28 2.76
N GLY A 823 9.37 12.80 1.97
CA GLY A 823 10.49 13.60 1.46
C GLY A 823 11.61 13.88 2.48
N LEU A 824 11.37 13.71 3.78
CA LEU A 824 12.35 13.97 4.86
C LEU A 824 13.17 12.75 5.26
N TRP A 825 12.99 11.63 4.61
CA TRP A 825 13.74 10.40 4.85
C TRP A 825 14.01 9.69 3.55
N ASP A 826 14.91 8.71 3.64
CA ASP A 826 15.26 7.85 2.53
C ASP A 826 15.89 6.58 3.08
N PHE A 827 16.27 5.66 2.19
CA PHE A 827 17.05 4.48 2.56
C PHE A 827 18.22 4.29 1.60
N THR A 828 19.21 3.53 2.06
CA THR A 828 20.40 3.19 1.30
C THR A 828 20.90 1.81 1.70
N LEU A 829 21.98 1.35 1.07
CA LEU A 829 22.65 0.09 1.42
C LEU A 829 22.98 0.03 2.92
N ILE A 830 22.99 -1.16 3.48
CA ILE A 830 23.44 -1.35 4.88
C ILE A 830 24.90 -0.91 5.06
N PRO A 831 25.32 -0.51 6.25
CA PRO A 831 26.73 -0.30 6.56
C PRO A 831 27.53 -1.57 6.31
N GLY A 832 28.67 -1.43 5.67
CA GLY A 832 29.53 -2.57 5.36
C GLY A 832 30.82 -2.61 6.17
N THR A 833 31.59 -3.65 5.90
CA THR A 833 32.94 -3.83 6.44
C THR A 833 33.96 -3.48 5.37
N GLU A 834 34.85 -2.51 5.62
CA GLU A 834 35.87 -2.10 4.67
C GLU A 834 37.05 -3.09 4.66
N TYR A 835 37.47 -3.47 3.45
CA TYR A 835 38.62 -4.31 3.18
C TYR A 835 39.59 -3.64 2.23
N THR A 836 40.88 -3.94 2.39
CA THR A 836 41.95 -3.48 1.49
C THR A 836 42.48 -4.66 0.67
N ASN A 837 42.37 -4.53 -0.62
CA ASN A 837 42.94 -5.49 -1.57
C ASN A 837 44.47 -5.49 -1.55
N PRO A 838 45.13 -6.56 -2.02
CA PRO A 838 46.60 -6.62 -2.13
C PRO A 838 47.22 -5.53 -3.01
N ASP A 839 46.45 -4.93 -3.90
CA ASP A 839 46.87 -3.81 -4.78
C ASP A 839 46.72 -2.43 -4.11
N GLY A 840 46.18 -2.39 -2.90
CA GLY A 840 45.96 -1.17 -2.13
C GLY A 840 44.60 -0.47 -2.39
N SER A 841 43.76 -1.00 -3.27
CA SER A 841 42.38 -0.53 -3.43
C SER A 841 41.51 -1.00 -2.25
N THR A 842 40.52 -0.21 -1.86
CA THR A 842 39.55 -0.59 -0.83
C THR A 842 38.18 -0.93 -1.45
N TYR A 843 37.50 -1.85 -0.81
CA TYR A 843 36.08 -2.13 -1.10
C TYR A 843 35.32 -2.32 0.21
N ILE A 844 33.99 -2.12 0.16
CA ILE A 844 33.12 -2.31 1.30
C ILE A 844 32.26 -3.55 1.04
N ASP A 845 32.40 -4.55 1.89
CA ASP A 845 31.57 -5.74 1.87
C ASP A 845 30.26 -5.42 2.60
N ARG A 846 29.14 -5.56 1.90
CA ARG A 846 27.78 -5.29 2.38
C ARG A 846 26.92 -6.55 2.37
N SER A 847 27.54 -7.72 2.44
CA SER A 847 26.82 -8.98 2.51
C SER A 847 25.76 -8.94 3.60
N ASP A 848 24.53 -9.33 3.25
CA ASP A 848 23.40 -9.36 4.17
C ASP A 848 22.69 -10.69 4.15
N PHE A 849 22.07 -11.04 5.26
CA PHE A 849 21.26 -12.23 5.41
C PHE A 849 19.90 -12.06 4.77
N ILE A 850 19.44 -13.08 4.02
CA ILE A 850 18.10 -13.13 3.52
C ILE A 850 17.25 -14.18 4.23
N THR A 851 15.96 -13.90 4.27
CA THR A 851 14.93 -14.86 4.66
C THR A 851 13.68 -14.65 3.84
N GLY A 852 12.81 -15.67 3.79
CA GLY A 852 11.59 -15.58 3.03
C GLY A 852 10.69 -16.79 3.24
N SER A 853 9.73 -16.94 2.33
CA SER A 853 8.87 -18.12 2.21
C SER A 853 9.05 -18.80 0.87
N ALA A 854 8.55 -20.01 0.77
CA ALA A 854 8.65 -20.80 -0.45
C ALA A 854 7.36 -21.52 -0.79
N THR A 855 7.25 -21.93 -2.03
CA THR A 855 6.24 -22.86 -2.54
C THR A 855 6.85 -24.26 -2.66
N MET A 856 6.27 -25.23 -1.95
CA MET A 856 6.78 -26.60 -1.84
C MET A 856 5.79 -27.60 -2.40
N MET A 857 6.28 -28.58 -3.17
CA MET A 857 5.50 -29.73 -3.62
C MET A 857 5.63 -30.89 -2.63
N ILE A 858 4.51 -31.49 -2.28
CA ILE A 858 4.47 -32.70 -1.47
C ILE A 858 4.69 -33.91 -2.37
N ALA A 859 5.59 -34.82 -1.97
CA ALA A 859 5.91 -36.03 -2.73
C ALA A 859 4.68 -36.91 -2.96
N THR A 860 4.50 -37.35 -4.19
CA THR A 860 3.40 -38.25 -4.62
C THR A 860 3.90 -39.35 -5.55
N GLU A 861 3.27 -40.53 -5.49
CA GLU A 861 3.52 -41.62 -6.44
C GLU A 861 2.67 -41.50 -7.73
N ASP A 862 1.70 -40.59 -7.74
CA ASP A 862 0.84 -40.32 -8.88
C ASP A 862 1.54 -39.38 -9.87
N GLU A 863 1.96 -39.90 -11.00
CA GLU A 863 2.75 -39.16 -12.00
C GLU A 863 1.96 -38.06 -12.69
N GLU A 864 0.65 -38.26 -12.94
CA GLU A 864 -0.19 -37.24 -13.56
C GLU A 864 -0.40 -36.06 -12.60
N LEU A 865 -0.74 -36.34 -11.35
CA LEU A 865 -0.90 -35.36 -10.32
C LEU A 865 0.42 -34.61 -9.99
N ARG A 866 1.56 -35.32 -10.07
CA ARG A 866 2.88 -34.74 -9.91
C ARG A 866 3.19 -33.74 -11.02
N GLN A 867 2.88 -34.10 -12.28
CA GLN A 867 3.07 -33.21 -13.42
C GLN A 867 2.14 -31.99 -13.36
N ASP A 868 0.86 -32.20 -13.06
CA ASP A 868 -0.12 -31.12 -12.91
C ASP A 868 0.27 -30.15 -11.80
N SER A 869 0.84 -30.67 -10.70
CA SER A 869 1.35 -29.83 -9.59
C SER A 869 2.55 -29.00 -10.02
N TRP A 870 3.42 -29.58 -10.87
CA TRP A 870 4.56 -28.85 -11.41
C TRP A 870 4.11 -27.74 -12.40
N GLU A 871 3.14 -28.01 -13.25
CA GLU A 871 2.55 -27.01 -14.14
C GLU A 871 1.97 -25.82 -13.34
N PHE A 872 1.28 -26.10 -12.22
CA PHE A 872 0.82 -25.04 -11.33
C PHE A 872 1.98 -24.25 -10.73
N MET A 873 3.05 -24.90 -10.25
CA MET A 873 4.20 -24.23 -9.67
C MET A 873 4.96 -23.38 -10.70
N LYS A 874 5.05 -23.85 -11.94
CA LYS A 874 5.64 -23.06 -13.04
C LYS A 874 4.85 -21.80 -13.31
N TRP A 875 3.52 -21.93 -13.44
CA TRP A 875 2.67 -20.76 -13.61
C TRP A 875 2.78 -19.78 -12.45
N TRP A 876 2.81 -20.28 -11.21
CA TRP A 876 2.96 -19.45 -10.03
C TRP A 876 4.31 -18.69 -9.99
N ALA A 877 5.36 -19.33 -10.47
CA ALA A 877 6.70 -18.75 -10.52
C ALA A 877 6.93 -17.76 -11.66
N GLN A 878 6.00 -17.64 -12.63
CA GLN A 878 6.16 -16.71 -13.75
C GLN A 878 6.16 -15.24 -13.27
N PRO A 879 7.02 -14.38 -13.84
CA PRO A 879 7.05 -12.96 -13.47
C PRO A 879 5.67 -12.28 -13.56
N ASP A 880 4.95 -12.47 -14.65
CA ASP A 880 3.62 -11.86 -14.86
C ASP A 880 2.61 -12.28 -13.79
N THR A 881 2.64 -13.56 -13.39
CA THR A 881 1.76 -14.07 -12.33
C THR A 881 2.10 -13.41 -10.98
N GLN A 882 3.38 -13.31 -10.65
CA GLN A 882 3.84 -12.68 -9.42
C GLN A 882 3.55 -11.17 -9.39
N VAL A 883 3.69 -10.49 -10.52
CA VAL A 883 3.34 -9.06 -10.67
C VAL A 883 1.85 -8.84 -10.46
N ASN A 884 1.01 -9.63 -11.14
CA ASN A 884 -0.45 -9.51 -11.03
C ASN A 884 -0.90 -9.78 -9.60
N PHE A 885 -0.38 -10.82 -8.96
CA PHE A 885 -0.67 -11.13 -7.56
C PHE A 885 -0.25 -9.98 -6.63
N GLY A 886 0.95 -9.43 -6.83
CA GLY A 886 1.46 -8.31 -6.05
C GLY A 886 0.60 -7.06 -6.17
N ARG A 887 0.19 -6.71 -7.39
CA ARG A 887 -0.68 -5.56 -7.66
C ARG A 887 -2.07 -5.73 -7.05
N GLU A 888 -2.65 -6.92 -7.14
CA GLU A 888 -3.96 -7.18 -6.54
C GLU A 888 -3.93 -7.13 -5.01
N ILE A 889 -2.87 -7.62 -4.37
CA ILE A 889 -2.69 -7.50 -2.92
C ILE A 889 -2.55 -6.03 -2.53
N GLU A 890 -1.71 -5.28 -3.21
CA GLU A 890 -1.49 -3.85 -2.94
C GLU A 890 -2.80 -3.05 -3.13
N ALA A 891 -3.54 -3.35 -4.18
CA ALA A 891 -4.83 -2.73 -4.43
C ALA A 891 -5.88 -3.04 -3.35
N LEU A 892 -5.93 -4.28 -2.87
CA LEU A 892 -6.90 -4.70 -1.86
C LEU A 892 -6.53 -4.20 -0.45
N LEU A 893 -5.27 -4.33 -0.06
CA LEU A 893 -4.79 -4.10 1.31
C LEU A 893 -4.04 -2.78 1.49
N GLY A 894 -3.75 -2.07 0.39
CA GLY A 894 -2.99 -0.83 0.37
C GLY A 894 -1.48 -1.03 0.20
N SER A 895 -0.76 0.06 -0.01
CA SER A 895 0.69 0.06 -0.27
C SER A 895 1.53 -0.58 0.84
N SER A 896 1.00 -0.63 2.08
CA SER A 896 1.66 -1.35 3.18
C SER A 896 1.77 -2.86 2.96
N ALA A 897 0.95 -3.42 2.08
CA ALA A 897 0.92 -4.84 1.73
C ALA A 897 1.65 -5.15 0.42
N ARG A 898 2.46 -4.22 -0.09
CA ARG A 898 3.26 -4.44 -1.31
C ARG A 898 4.03 -5.75 -1.20
N TYR A 899 3.90 -6.57 -2.24
CA TYR A 899 4.38 -7.95 -2.22
C TYR A 899 5.90 -8.03 -2.30
N ALA A 900 6.49 -8.73 -1.35
CA ALA A 900 7.94 -8.92 -1.25
C ALA A 900 8.35 -10.17 -2.06
N THR A 901 8.06 -10.21 -3.36
CA THR A 901 8.37 -11.37 -4.20
C THR A 901 9.88 -11.68 -4.20
N ALA A 902 10.23 -12.96 -4.24
CA ALA A 902 11.59 -13.43 -4.47
C ALA A 902 11.95 -13.51 -5.96
N ASN A 903 10.98 -13.39 -6.86
CA ASN A 903 11.19 -13.35 -8.30
C ASN A 903 11.76 -11.99 -8.69
N LYS A 904 13.04 -11.96 -9.12
CA LYS A 904 13.75 -10.72 -9.41
C LYS A 904 13.14 -9.98 -10.60
N ASP A 905 12.68 -10.71 -11.63
CA ASP A 905 12.09 -10.12 -12.83
C ASP A 905 10.70 -9.52 -12.54
N ALA A 906 9.97 -10.09 -11.58
CA ALA A 906 8.71 -9.53 -11.11
C ALA A 906 8.92 -8.32 -10.19
N PHE A 907 9.93 -8.37 -9.32
CA PHE A 907 10.20 -7.34 -8.32
C PHE A 907 10.36 -5.94 -8.95
N VAL A 908 11.12 -5.85 -10.04
CA VAL A 908 11.35 -4.58 -10.75
C VAL A 908 10.10 -4.01 -11.42
N GLN A 909 9.04 -4.80 -11.56
CA GLN A 909 7.75 -4.40 -12.15
C GLN A 909 6.69 -4.03 -11.10
N LEU A 910 7.00 -4.14 -9.81
CA LEU A 910 6.13 -3.65 -8.73
C LEU A 910 6.29 -2.13 -8.55
N SER A 911 5.45 -1.55 -7.72
CA SER A 911 5.29 -0.10 -7.52
C SER A 911 6.45 0.57 -6.78
N TRP A 912 7.71 0.25 -7.16
CA TRP A 912 8.93 0.90 -6.65
C TRP A 912 9.35 2.04 -7.58
N SER A 913 9.93 3.12 -7.02
CA SER A 913 10.58 4.13 -7.85
C SER A 913 11.85 3.57 -8.52
N ALA A 914 12.35 4.25 -9.54
CA ALA A 914 13.57 3.84 -10.20
C ALA A 914 14.79 3.89 -9.27
N ASP A 915 14.89 4.94 -8.46
CA ASP A 915 15.97 5.14 -7.49
C ASP A 915 15.91 4.08 -6.37
N ASP A 916 14.70 3.77 -5.88
CA ASP A 916 14.50 2.68 -4.91
C ASP A 916 14.97 1.34 -5.45
N ILE A 917 14.63 1.03 -6.72
CA ILE A 917 15.07 -0.21 -7.38
C ILE A 917 16.60 -0.28 -7.48
N GLU A 918 17.28 0.81 -7.82
CA GLU A 918 18.74 0.83 -7.90
C GLU A 918 19.38 0.44 -6.57
N VAL A 919 18.91 1.02 -5.48
CA VAL A 919 19.42 0.70 -4.12
C VAL A 919 19.07 -0.74 -3.73
N LEU A 920 17.81 -1.16 -3.96
CA LEU A 920 17.35 -2.50 -3.59
C LEU A 920 18.04 -3.59 -4.42
N ASP A 921 18.24 -3.38 -5.71
CA ASP A 921 18.96 -4.32 -6.58
C ASP A 921 20.44 -4.45 -6.17
N ALA A 922 21.09 -3.32 -5.88
CA ALA A 922 22.48 -3.29 -5.42
C ALA A 922 22.66 -4.04 -4.07
N GLN A 923 21.67 -3.96 -3.15
CA GLN A 923 21.71 -4.72 -1.90
C GLN A 923 21.36 -6.19 -2.15
N TRP A 924 20.40 -6.48 -3.04
CA TRP A 924 19.99 -7.84 -3.38
C TRP A 924 21.15 -8.69 -3.91
N GLU A 925 21.97 -8.11 -4.78
CA GLU A 925 23.16 -8.78 -5.33
C GLU A 925 24.19 -9.18 -4.25
N GLN A 926 24.15 -8.58 -3.08
CA GLN A 926 25.04 -8.89 -1.95
C GLN A 926 24.36 -9.75 -0.87
N THR A 927 23.21 -10.34 -1.18
CA THR A 927 22.50 -11.18 -0.21
C THR A 927 23.06 -12.60 -0.17
N VAL A 928 23.02 -13.20 1.01
CA VAL A 928 23.49 -14.55 1.30
C VAL A 928 22.40 -15.37 1.96
N GLY A 929 22.07 -16.52 1.36
CA GLY A 929 21.16 -17.51 1.92
C GLY A 929 21.88 -18.45 2.90
N ILE A 930 21.23 -18.75 4.02
CA ILE A 930 21.73 -19.77 4.96
C ILE A 930 21.19 -21.12 4.55
N ARG A 931 22.10 -22.06 4.25
CA ARG A 931 21.74 -23.47 4.00
C ARG A 931 21.06 -24.09 5.21
N GLU A 932 19.94 -24.76 5.01
CA GLU A 932 19.33 -25.57 6.08
C GLU A 932 20.02 -26.93 6.18
N VAL A 933 20.33 -27.35 7.40
CA VAL A 933 20.99 -28.63 7.66
C VAL A 933 20.19 -29.48 8.64
N PRO A 934 20.34 -30.83 8.62
CA PRO A 934 19.68 -31.68 9.61
C PRO A 934 19.96 -31.25 11.03
N GLY A 935 18.93 -30.79 11.76
CA GLY A 935 19.07 -30.21 13.10
C GLY A 935 19.38 -28.72 13.13
N GLY A 936 19.49 -28.04 11.98
CA GLY A 936 19.76 -26.59 11.86
C GLY A 936 18.75 -25.70 12.59
N TYR A 937 17.49 -26.10 12.66
CA TYR A 937 16.45 -25.39 13.40
C TYR A 937 16.76 -25.18 14.91
N PHE A 938 17.67 -25.93 15.48
CA PHE A 938 18.19 -25.68 16.84
C PHE A 938 19.27 -24.61 16.89
N THR A 939 19.99 -24.38 15.81
CA THR A 939 21.14 -23.47 15.75
C THR A 939 20.75 -22.05 16.15
N GLY A 940 19.73 -21.48 15.50
CA GLY A 940 19.24 -20.14 15.82
C GLY A 940 18.80 -19.99 17.28
N ARG A 941 18.12 -21.01 17.84
CA ARG A 941 17.74 -21.03 19.27
C ARG A 941 18.95 -20.99 20.18
N HIS A 942 20.01 -21.73 19.87
CA HIS A 942 21.21 -21.80 20.72
C HIS A 942 22.01 -20.52 20.62
N ILE A 943 22.15 -19.91 19.44
CA ILE A 943 22.77 -18.59 19.28
C ILE A 943 22.00 -17.54 20.07
N THR A 944 20.66 -17.53 19.95
CA THR A 944 19.79 -16.65 20.75
C THR A 944 20.00 -16.82 22.25
N ASN A 945 20.11 -18.05 22.73
CA ASN A 945 20.40 -18.32 24.16
C ASN A 945 21.81 -17.84 24.56
N ALA A 946 22.81 -18.00 23.69
CA ALA A 946 24.15 -17.47 23.91
C ALA A 946 24.15 -15.95 24.04
N ILE A 947 23.43 -15.24 23.12
CA ILE A 947 23.24 -13.78 23.15
C ILE A 947 22.59 -13.35 24.46
N ARG A 948 21.47 -13.99 24.84
CA ARG A 948 20.78 -13.69 26.10
C ARG A 948 21.69 -13.84 27.31
N LYS A 949 22.50 -14.92 27.36
CA LYS A 949 23.44 -15.17 28.44
C LYS A 949 24.49 -14.06 28.53
N VAL A 950 25.06 -13.64 27.39
CA VAL A 950 26.08 -12.57 27.40
C VAL A 950 25.45 -11.22 27.78
N ILE A 951 24.28 -10.87 27.24
CA ILE A 951 23.64 -9.58 27.51
C ILE A 951 23.15 -9.49 28.95
N ASN A 952 22.52 -10.54 29.50
CA ASN A 952 21.89 -10.50 30.82
C ASN A 952 22.88 -10.84 31.96
N GLU A 953 23.74 -11.84 31.74
CA GLU A 953 24.65 -12.36 32.78
C GLU A 953 26.06 -11.78 32.66
N LYS A 954 26.37 -11.03 31.59
CA LYS A 954 27.68 -10.44 31.31
C LYS A 954 28.82 -11.49 31.27
N THR A 955 28.52 -12.70 30.77
CA THR A 955 29.53 -13.75 30.58
C THR A 955 30.47 -13.38 29.42
N ASP A 956 31.62 -14.01 29.35
CA ASP A 956 32.56 -13.83 28.24
C ASP A 956 31.92 -14.28 26.91
N SER A 957 31.93 -13.41 25.92
CA SER A 957 31.25 -13.64 24.65
C SER A 957 31.88 -14.79 23.86
N ARG A 958 33.23 -14.88 23.86
CA ARG A 958 33.95 -15.91 23.14
C ARG A 958 33.72 -17.30 23.76
N GLU A 959 33.90 -17.43 25.09
CA GLU A 959 33.67 -18.71 25.77
C GLU A 959 32.22 -19.16 25.59
N THR A 960 31.28 -18.22 25.68
CA THR A 960 29.86 -18.54 25.58
C THR A 960 29.50 -19.08 24.19
N ILE A 961 29.91 -18.45 23.07
CA ILE A 961 29.56 -18.95 21.75
C ILE A 961 30.22 -20.29 21.45
N ILE A 962 31.46 -20.51 21.89
CA ILE A 962 32.14 -21.79 21.73
C ILE A 962 31.41 -22.90 22.49
N ASP A 963 30.98 -22.68 23.73
CA ASP A 963 30.18 -23.64 24.50
C ASP A 963 28.88 -24.02 23.79
N TYR A 964 28.20 -23.03 23.22
CA TYR A 964 26.98 -23.28 22.48
C TYR A 964 27.23 -23.95 21.12
N ALA A 965 28.35 -23.69 20.44
CA ALA A 965 28.73 -24.38 19.22
C ALA A 965 28.88 -25.91 19.45
N VAL A 966 29.44 -26.33 20.59
CA VAL A 966 29.47 -27.76 20.94
C VAL A 966 28.05 -28.33 21.02
N THR A 967 27.12 -27.63 21.66
CA THR A 967 25.72 -28.06 21.79
C THR A 967 25.04 -28.15 20.42
N ILE A 968 25.27 -27.17 19.55
CA ILE A 968 24.74 -27.15 18.16
C ILE A 968 25.28 -28.37 17.41
N ASN A 969 26.57 -28.62 17.46
CA ASN A 969 27.20 -29.74 16.77
C ASN A 969 26.68 -31.12 17.25
N ASP A 970 26.40 -31.24 18.56
CA ASP A 970 25.78 -32.44 19.10
C ASP A 970 24.39 -32.70 18.55
N GLU A 971 23.57 -31.65 18.38
CA GLU A 971 22.24 -31.77 17.80
C GLU A 971 22.27 -32.05 16.28
N ILE A 972 23.17 -31.42 15.53
CA ILE A 972 23.39 -31.72 14.11
C ILE A 972 23.80 -33.19 13.95
N LYS A 973 24.79 -33.64 14.69
CA LYS A 973 25.27 -35.03 14.67
C LYS A 973 24.14 -36.02 14.97
N LYS A 974 23.35 -35.74 16.01
CA LYS A 974 22.24 -36.60 16.43
C LYS A 974 21.18 -36.70 15.31
N LYS A 975 20.83 -35.59 14.66
CA LYS A 975 19.85 -35.58 13.57
C LYS A 975 20.40 -36.24 12.31
N ARG A 976 21.65 -36.05 11.98
CA ARG A 976 22.28 -36.76 10.84
C ARG A 976 22.24 -38.28 11.05
N ILE A 977 22.52 -38.77 12.25
CA ILE A 977 22.40 -40.18 12.60
C ILE A 977 20.93 -40.66 12.47
N GLU A 978 19.98 -39.85 12.96
CA GLU A 978 18.55 -40.18 12.91
C GLU A 978 18.06 -40.36 11.47
N PHE A 979 18.56 -39.57 10.54
CA PHE A 979 18.23 -39.63 9.11
C PHE A 979 19.19 -40.52 8.28
N GLY A 980 20.13 -41.22 8.93
CA GLY A 980 21.06 -42.10 8.24
C GLY A 980 22.10 -41.38 7.36
N LEU A 981 22.36 -40.12 7.63
CA LEU A 981 23.30 -39.30 6.88
C LEU A 981 24.74 -39.42 7.45
N PRO A 982 25.78 -39.22 6.62
CA PRO A 982 27.19 -39.28 7.07
C PRO A 982 27.44 -38.27 8.19
N VAL A 983 28.27 -38.64 9.19
CA VAL A 983 28.75 -37.78 10.25
C VAL A 983 30.27 -37.66 10.21
N ASP A 984 30.81 -36.53 10.66
CA ASP A 984 32.25 -36.34 10.72
C ASP A 984 32.92 -37.43 11.59
N GLY A 985 33.90 -38.11 11.05
CA GLY A 985 34.75 -39.08 11.75
C GLY A 985 34.42 -40.55 11.56
N GLU A 986 33.51 -40.93 10.65
CA GLU A 986 33.32 -42.32 10.19
C GLU A 986 33.84 -42.55 8.77
#